data_e75bcee48881bb8bd03df5e9ae55f160
#
_entry.id   e75bcee48881bb8bd03df5e9ae55f160
#
_cell.length_a   1.000
_cell.length_b   1.000
_cell.length_c   1.000
_cell.angle_alpha   90.00
_cell.angle_beta   90.00
_cell.angle_gamma   90.00
#
_symmetry.space_group_name_H-M   'P 1'
#
loop_
_entity.id
_entity.type
_entity.pdbx_description
1 polymer ?
#
loop_
_entity_poly.entity_id
_entity_poly.type
_entity_poly.pdbx_seq_one_letter_code
_entity_poly.pdbx_strand_id
1 'polypeptide(L)'
;MTGLLILTLLAISLACAFYGTNLLTWTIAMAAGIVVFGVTGAVPIISWMIIGIVFAAIAIPLNVLPWRQQLISAPFLKQFRRMLPEISETEQVALDAGTVGWEGELFAGNPDWKILKKQPYLELTLEEQQFLDGPVEELCKMLDTWEITHVDTDLNPETWAFIKKNKFFGMIIPKEYGGLGFSALANRAVLQKLSSICPLTSSTIGVPNSLGPAELILNYGTDEQKNHYLPRLARGEEVPCFALTGPTAGSDATSIPDYGIVCKQKYKGKETLGLRLNFDKRYITLAPIATLIGIAFNMYDPDGLLGDKKELGITLALVPRDTEGLEAGMRHMPLNLPVQNGPVRGKDVFVPMETLIGGAEMAGQGWRMLIECLSVGRSITLPSTSTGGNKMCALATGAYARIRKQFNLPIGRFEGIESALARIAANTYATSALSRMTATAVDLGEKPAVPSAIAKYHTTEMAREAVSDAMDVHGGKGIILGPRNYLGRGWQSIPVSITVEGANILTRNLMIFGQGAIRCHPYVLKEMQAARIENKSERLARFDALLFAHVGYSISNAVRSLVLGLSFGKFASVPHDRKTAKYYKKVSRYSAALAFVSDISMLVLGGKLKQKEHLSARLGDVLSYLYIISAMLKRYEAQGRPAADQAVLAWTFHNYMHRTQIALQKVVDNFPARWMRPLIGFIVFPFGRREKAPGDRLTHRVAQLLLTPSDTRDRISNGVFLSTESGHPVCTMEEALPRVIHAEPLERKLLKARKLGEIDGITWEEQLEDAVDKSIVSKEEAEILSQVRKLVLEIIAVDEF
;
A
#
# COMPACT_ATOMS: atom_id res chain seq x y z
N MET A 1 -8.89 34.56 44.24
CA MET A 1 -9.70 33.32 44.32
C MET A 1 -10.58 33.10 43.08
N THR A 2 -11.31 34.09 42.53
CA THR A 2 -12.10 33.94 41.30
C THR A 2 -11.24 33.41 40.12
N GLY A 3 -10.02 33.95 39.98
CA GLY A 3 -9.06 33.44 38.96
C GLY A 3 -8.67 31.98 39.15
N LEU A 4 -8.58 31.48 40.39
CA LEU A 4 -8.30 30.08 40.72
C LEU A 4 -9.48 29.19 40.32
N LEU A 5 -10.72 29.62 40.56
CA LEU A 5 -11.91 28.90 40.07
C LEU A 5 -11.89 28.79 38.55
N ILE A 6 -11.66 29.87 37.83
CA ILE A 6 -11.60 29.86 36.38
C ILE A 6 -10.50 28.92 35.88
N LEU A 7 -9.31 28.94 36.48
CA LEU A 7 -8.20 28.03 36.14
C LEU A 7 -8.57 26.59 36.42
N THR A 8 -9.26 26.30 37.53
CA THR A 8 -9.71 24.94 37.90
C THR A 8 -10.74 24.42 36.89
N LEU A 9 -11.72 25.24 36.53
CA LEU A 9 -12.72 24.92 35.52
C LEU A 9 -12.10 24.70 34.14
N LEU A 10 -11.10 25.49 33.77
CA LEU A 10 -10.32 25.27 32.55
C LEU A 10 -9.56 23.93 32.59
N ALA A 11 -8.93 23.61 33.72
CA ALA A 11 -8.22 22.35 33.89
C ALA A 11 -9.17 21.15 33.82
N ILE A 12 -10.36 21.22 34.46
CA ILE A 12 -11.41 20.20 34.36
C ILE A 12 -11.85 20.04 32.88
N SER A 13 -12.13 21.17 32.20
CA SER A 13 -12.54 21.13 30.78
C SER A 13 -11.48 20.49 29.90
N LEU A 14 -10.21 20.85 30.07
CA LEU A 14 -9.10 20.27 29.32
C LEU A 14 -8.95 18.77 29.61
N ALA A 15 -9.10 18.36 30.88
CA ALA A 15 -9.04 16.95 31.25
C ALA A 15 -10.21 16.16 30.62
N CYS A 16 -11.44 16.65 30.75
CA CYS A 16 -12.62 16.03 30.13
C CYS A 16 -12.46 15.91 28.60
N ALA A 17 -11.99 16.97 27.95
CA ALA A 17 -11.70 16.96 26.54
C ALA A 17 -10.59 15.97 26.16
N PHE A 18 -9.48 15.97 26.90
CA PHE A 18 -8.37 15.05 26.64
C PHE A 18 -8.78 13.57 26.72
N TYR A 19 -9.57 13.22 27.73
CA TYR A 19 -10.08 11.85 27.91
C TYR A 19 -11.31 11.54 27.06
N GLY A 20 -11.87 12.51 26.33
CA GLY A 20 -13.04 12.30 25.47
C GLY A 20 -14.29 11.88 26.23
N THR A 21 -14.53 12.49 27.41
CA THR A 21 -15.71 12.19 28.22
C THR A 21 -17.00 12.69 27.56
N ASN A 22 -18.13 12.04 27.83
CA ASN A 22 -19.41 12.47 27.31
C ASN A 22 -19.89 13.80 27.92
N LEU A 23 -20.85 14.45 27.28
CA LEU A 23 -21.36 15.75 27.67
C LEU A 23 -21.89 15.80 29.12
N LEU A 24 -22.58 14.75 29.56
CA LEU A 24 -23.11 14.66 30.91
C LEU A 24 -21.98 14.62 31.97
N THR A 25 -20.96 13.78 31.75
CA THR A 25 -19.80 13.70 32.61
C THR A 25 -19.07 15.04 32.70
N TRP A 26 -18.92 15.71 31.56
CA TRP A 26 -18.33 17.04 31.53
C TRP A 26 -19.13 18.05 32.34
N THR A 27 -20.46 18.05 32.15
CA THR A 27 -21.37 18.92 32.90
C THR A 27 -21.30 18.69 34.39
N ILE A 28 -21.33 17.42 34.83
CA ILE A 28 -21.23 17.06 36.27
C ILE A 28 -19.90 17.49 36.85
N ALA A 29 -18.78 17.25 36.15
CA ALA A 29 -17.45 17.64 36.64
C ALA A 29 -17.30 19.16 36.80
N MET A 30 -17.85 19.92 35.84
CA MET A 30 -17.86 21.39 35.91
C MET A 30 -18.75 21.89 37.05
N ALA A 31 -19.97 21.34 37.17
CA ALA A 31 -20.88 21.67 38.25
C ALA A 31 -20.25 21.39 39.64
N ALA A 32 -19.61 20.22 39.79
CA ALA A 32 -18.91 19.87 41.04
C ALA A 32 -17.80 20.88 41.38
N GLY A 33 -17.01 21.30 40.38
CA GLY A 33 -16.01 22.35 40.53
C GLY A 33 -16.61 23.66 41.04
N ILE A 34 -17.71 24.12 40.45
CA ILE A 34 -18.40 25.38 40.85
C ILE A 34 -18.93 25.25 42.26
N VAL A 35 -19.57 24.13 42.63
CA VAL A 35 -20.14 23.86 43.95
C VAL A 35 -19.05 23.85 45.03
N VAL A 36 -17.94 23.13 44.82
CA VAL A 36 -16.81 23.07 45.74
C VAL A 36 -16.27 24.47 46.10
N PHE A 37 -16.06 25.33 45.07
CA PHE A 37 -15.60 26.69 45.34
C PHE A 37 -16.65 27.59 46.03
N GLY A 38 -17.94 27.32 45.81
CA GLY A 38 -19.03 28.00 46.51
C GLY A 38 -19.09 27.62 48.02
N VAL A 39 -19.08 26.31 48.31
CA VAL A 39 -19.17 25.80 49.67
C VAL A 39 -17.96 26.18 50.51
N THR A 40 -16.78 26.23 49.93
CA THR A 40 -15.54 26.65 50.64
C THR A 40 -15.47 28.14 50.93
N GLY A 41 -16.41 28.96 50.42
CA GLY A 41 -16.36 30.41 50.55
C GLY A 41 -15.14 31.07 49.90
N ALA A 42 -14.47 30.32 49.04
CA ALA A 42 -13.22 30.73 48.41
C ALA A 42 -13.39 31.79 47.32
N VAL A 43 -14.63 32.10 46.89
CA VAL A 43 -14.93 33.03 45.83
C VAL A 43 -16.02 34.00 46.31
N PRO A 44 -15.97 35.35 45.96
CA PRO A 44 -17.04 36.27 46.28
C PRO A 44 -18.38 35.75 45.75
N ILE A 45 -19.42 35.81 46.58
CA ILE A 45 -20.73 35.20 46.30
C ILE A 45 -21.34 35.70 44.99
N ILE A 46 -21.17 36.97 44.66
CA ILE A 46 -21.64 37.56 43.42
C ILE A 46 -20.95 36.90 42.19
N SER A 47 -19.60 36.74 42.22
CA SER A 47 -18.83 36.09 41.15
C SER A 47 -19.20 34.62 41.00
N TRP A 48 -19.41 33.94 42.11
CA TRP A 48 -19.84 32.53 42.10
C TRP A 48 -21.25 32.36 41.48
N MET A 49 -22.21 33.24 41.88
CA MET A 49 -23.55 33.26 41.31
C MET A 49 -23.54 33.51 39.80
N ILE A 50 -22.78 34.54 39.36
CA ILE A 50 -22.66 34.82 37.93
C ILE A 50 -22.13 33.62 37.16
N ILE A 51 -21.05 33.00 37.64
CA ILE A 51 -20.44 31.82 36.98
C ILE A 51 -21.46 30.67 36.97
N GLY A 52 -22.19 30.44 38.07
CA GLY A 52 -23.22 29.41 38.15
C GLY A 52 -24.38 29.66 37.18
N ILE A 53 -24.89 30.90 37.10
CA ILE A 53 -25.96 31.26 36.15
C ILE A 53 -25.49 31.08 34.69
N VAL A 54 -24.31 31.56 34.33
CA VAL A 54 -23.75 31.40 32.98
C VAL A 54 -23.58 29.94 32.67
N PHE A 55 -23.03 29.16 33.60
CA PHE A 55 -22.91 27.71 33.44
C PHE A 55 -24.28 27.04 33.23
N ALA A 56 -25.27 27.32 34.06
CA ALA A 56 -26.61 26.75 33.96
C ALA A 56 -27.30 27.14 32.63
N ALA A 57 -27.16 28.39 32.19
CA ALA A 57 -27.71 28.90 30.93
C ALA A 57 -27.12 28.13 29.69
N ILE A 58 -25.92 27.60 29.81
CA ILE A 58 -25.27 26.78 28.76
C ILE A 58 -25.58 25.29 28.98
N ALA A 59 -25.43 24.79 30.20
CA ALA A 59 -25.52 23.37 30.52
C ALA A 59 -26.95 22.83 30.39
N ILE A 60 -27.99 23.61 30.74
CA ILE A 60 -29.38 23.16 30.69
C ILE A 60 -29.81 22.91 29.24
N PRO A 61 -29.66 23.85 28.29
CA PRO A 61 -30.07 23.61 26.91
C PRO A 61 -29.29 22.44 26.27
N LEU A 62 -28.02 22.23 26.67
CA LEU A 62 -27.18 21.16 26.12
C LEU A 62 -27.59 19.77 26.65
N ASN A 63 -28.07 19.66 27.91
CA ASN A 63 -28.37 18.37 28.54
C ASN A 63 -29.87 18.04 28.54
N VAL A 64 -30.76 19.01 28.39
CA VAL A 64 -32.21 18.79 28.27
C VAL A 64 -32.53 18.39 26.81
N LEU A 65 -32.75 17.11 26.57
CA LEU A 65 -32.85 16.54 25.23
C LEU A 65 -33.81 17.28 24.28
N PRO A 66 -35.06 17.62 24.67
CA PRO A 66 -35.96 18.35 23.78
C PRO A 66 -35.46 19.75 23.38
N TRP A 67 -34.83 20.47 24.34
CA TRP A 67 -34.30 21.79 24.07
C TRP A 67 -33.05 21.70 23.17
N ARG A 68 -32.20 20.74 23.42
CA ARG A 68 -31.00 20.48 22.59
C ARG A 68 -31.40 20.16 21.15
N GLN A 69 -32.38 19.29 20.98
CA GLN A 69 -32.86 18.90 19.66
C GLN A 69 -33.49 20.05 18.89
N GLN A 70 -34.35 20.83 19.56
CA GLN A 70 -35.07 21.95 18.90
C GLN A 70 -34.15 23.14 18.61
N LEU A 71 -33.33 23.55 19.58
CA LEU A 71 -32.53 24.76 19.48
C LEU A 71 -31.21 24.58 18.70
N ILE A 72 -30.65 23.37 18.70
CA ILE A 72 -29.32 23.14 18.13
C ILE A 72 -29.41 22.12 16.99
N SER A 73 -29.84 20.90 17.26
CA SER A 73 -29.71 19.80 16.29
C SER A 73 -30.64 19.94 15.09
N ALA A 74 -31.89 20.41 15.24
CA ALA A 74 -32.80 20.57 14.12
C ALA A 74 -32.38 21.67 13.13
N PRO A 75 -31.93 22.88 13.55
CA PRO A 75 -31.38 23.88 12.65
C PRO A 75 -30.13 23.37 11.94
N PHE A 76 -29.23 22.69 12.67
CA PHE A 76 -28.00 22.16 12.12
C PHE A 76 -28.26 21.04 11.10
N LEU A 77 -29.19 20.12 11.41
CA LEU A 77 -29.61 19.06 10.49
C LEU A 77 -30.19 19.63 9.19
N LYS A 78 -31.02 20.71 9.31
CA LYS A 78 -31.57 21.39 8.11
C LYS A 78 -30.45 21.94 7.23
N GLN A 79 -29.43 22.55 7.83
CA GLN A 79 -28.27 23.08 7.10
C GLN A 79 -27.39 21.94 6.55
N PHE A 80 -27.14 20.90 7.35
CA PHE A 80 -26.35 19.74 6.97
C PHE A 80 -26.94 19.04 5.76
N ARG A 81 -28.27 18.83 5.73
CA ARG A 81 -28.96 18.25 4.57
C ARG A 81 -28.84 19.06 3.28
N ARG A 82 -28.70 20.39 3.38
CA ARG A 82 -28.45 21.25 2.21
C ARG A 82 -27.03 21.17 1.70
N MET A 83 -26.09 20.82 2.59
CA MET A 83 -24.66 20.72 2.28
C MET A 83 -24.26 19.30 1.89
N LEU A 84 -25.12 18.30 2.10
CA LEU A 84 -24.82 16.91 1.72
C LEU A 84 -24.58 16.86 0.22
N PRO A 85 -23.43 16.33 -0.22
CA PRO A 85 -23.23 16.05 -1.63
C PRO A 85 -24.23 14.98 -2.11
N GLU A 86 -24.69 15.11 -3.32
CA GLU A 86 -25.30 13.99 -4.01
C GLU A 86 -24.26 12.90 -4.18
N ILE A 87 -24.50 11.76 -3.57
CA ILE A 87 -23.66 10.57 -3.75
C ILE A 87 -24.31 9.79 -4.88
N SER A 88 -23.56 9.57 -5.97
CA SER A 88 -24.03 8.69 -7.05
C SER A 88 -24.19 7.24 -6.54
N GLU A 89 -25.03 6.46 -7.21
CA GLU A 89 -25.19 5.04 -6.88
C GLU A 89 -23.84 4.30 -6.88
N THR A 90 -22.98 4.58 -7.84
CA THR A 90 -21.64 3.98 -7.94
C THR A 90 -20.71 4.38 -6.79
N GLU A 91 -20.81 5.62 -6.31
CA GLU A 91 -20.06 6.07 -5.14
C GLU A 91 -20.60 5.45 -3.84
N GLN A 92 -21.93 5.31 -3.72
CA GLN A 92 -22.53 4.63 -2.56
C GLN A 92 -22.08 3.17 -2.49
N VAL A 93 -22.13 2.46 -3.61
CA VAL A 93 -21.61 1.08 -3.72
C VAL A 93 -20.14 1.02 -3.31
N ALA A 94 -19.32 1.99 -3.75
CA ALA A 94 -17.93 2.05 -3.36
C ALA A 94 -17.73 2.30 -1.86
N LEU A 95 -18.58 3.08 -1.22
CA LEU A 95 -18.55 3.32 0.23
C LEU A 95 -18.98 2.09 1.04
N ASP A 96 -19.89 1.31 0.52
CA ASP A 96 -20.46 0.14 1.22
C ASP A 96 -19.57 -1.12 1.09
N ALA A 97 -18.78 -1.21 0.03
CA ALA A 97 -18.04 -2.42 -0.36
C ALA A 97 -16.77 -2.73 0.45
N GLY A 98 -16.28 -1.83 1.32
CA GLY A 98 -15.03 -2.04 2.05
C GLY A 98 -15.20 -2.11 3.56
N THR A 99 -14.24 -2.74 4.24
CA THR A 99 -14.11 -2.72 5.71
C THR A 99 -13.19 -1.61 6.17
N VAL A 100 -13.35 -1.18 7.42
CA VAL A 100 -12.44 -0.23 8.09
C VAL A 100 -11.63 -1.02 9.11
N GLY A 101 -10.32 -1.04 8.93
CA GLY A 101 -9.38 -1.71 9.81
C GLY A 101 -8.56 -0.72 10.67
N TRP A 102 -7.25 -0.97 10.75
CA TRP A 102 -6.33 -0.15 11.56
C TRP A 102 -6.26 1.34 11.17
N GLU A 103 -6.52 1.67 9.92
CA GLU A 103 -6.58 3.05 9.45
C GLU A 103 -7.67 3.87 10.15
N GLY A 104 -8.78 3.23 10.53
CA GLY A 104 -9.84 3.87 11.31
C GLY A 104 -9.36 4.27 12.71
N GLU A 105 -8.54 3.46 13.37
CA GLU A 105 -7.93 3.79 14.66
C GLU A 105 -6.99 5.00 14.54
N LEU A 106 -6.20 5.05 13.47
CA LEU A 106 -5.34 6.20 13.20
C LEU A 106 -6.15 7.47 12.92
N PHE A 107 -7.31 7.32 12.27
CA PHE A 107 -8.21 8.44 11.98
C PHE A 107 -9.00 8.89 13.20
N ALA A 108 -9.23 8.00 14.17
CA ALA A 108 -9.93 8.32 15.42
C ALA A 108 -9.14 9.28 16.34
N GLY A 109 -7.84 9.46 16.12
CA GLY A 109 -7.00 10.41 16.85
C GLY A 109 -6.54 9.94 18.24
N ASN A 110 -6.93 8.73 18.63
CA ASN A 110 -6.48 8.07 19.86
C ASN A 110 -6.43 6.56 19.64
N PRO A 111 -5.48 6.06 18.83
CA PRO A 111 -5.47 4.67 18.42
C PRO A 111 -5.33 3.71 19.61
N ASP A 112 -6.20 2.71 19.67
CA ASP A 112 -6.05 1.61 20.63
C ASP A 112 -5.01 0.61 20.10
N TRP A 113 -3.80 0.76 20.52
CA TRP A 113 -2.68 -0.11 20.16
C TRP A 113 -2.87 -1.58 20.52
N LYS A 114 -3.83 -1.91 21.40
CA LYS A 114 -4.17 -3.31 21.70
C LYS A 114 -4.78 -4.01 20.50
N ILE A 115 -5.56 -3.29 19.69
CA ILE A 115 -6.15 -3.82 18.45
C ILE A 115 -5.04 -4.28 17.50
N LEU A 116 -4.08 -3.40 17.18
CA LEU A 116 -2.95 -3.75 16.33
C LEU A 116 -2.10 -4.90 16.90
N LYS A 117 -1.87 -4.91 18.20
CA LYS A 117 -1.09 -5.97 18.86
C LYS A 117 -1.79 -7.33 18.84
N LYS A 118 -3.12 -7.36 18.98
CA LYS A 118 -3.91 -8.59 18.96
C LYS A 118 -4.02 -9.22 17.58
N GLN A 119 -3.89 -8.42 16.50
CA GLN A 119 -3.85 -8.99 15.16
C GLN A 119 -2.76 -10.06 15.07
N PRO A 120 -3.02 -11.26 14.54
CA PRO A 120 -2.01 -12.29 14.42
C PRO A 120 -0.92 -11.85 13.44
N TYR A 121 0.27 -12.40 13.59
CA TYR A 121 1.33 -12.32 12.59
C TYR A 121 1.36 -13.68 11.91
N LEU A 122 0.52 -13.81 10.86
CA LEU A 122 0.33 -15.08 10.16
C LEU A 122 1.63 -15.55 9.50
N GLU A 123 1.85 -16.84 9.50
CA GLU A 123 2.93 -17.52 8.79
C GLU A 123 2.33 -18.42 7.70
N LEU A 124 3.14 -18.81 6.75
CA LEU A 124 2.74 -19.77 5.72
C LEU A 124 2.46 -21.14 6.35
N THR A 125 1.47 -21.83 5.82
CA THR A 125 1.27 -23.26 6.13
C THR A 125 2.43 -24.09 5.59
N LEU A 126 2.56 -25.32 6.05
CA LEU A 126 3.60 -26.22 5.55
C LEU A 126 3.50 -26.44 4.04
N GLU A 127 2.29 -26.60 3.52
CA GLU A 127 2.03 -26.81 2.10
C GLU A 127 2.42 -25.57 1.26
N GLU A 128 2.05 -24.36 1.74
CA GLU A 128 2.41 -23.11 1.10
C GLU A 128 3.93 -22.88 1.09
N GLN A 129 4.60 -23.23 2.20
CA GLN A 129 6.06 -23.14 2.29
C GLN A 129 6.73 -24.18 1.35
N GLN A 130 6.24 -25.41 1.29
CA GLN A 130 6.74 -26.41 0.35
C GLN A 130 6.56 -25.99 -1.11
N PHE A 131 5.45 -25.33 -1.45
CA PHE A 131 5.26 -24.79 -2.79
C PHE A 131 6.27 -23.67 -3.10
N LEU A 132 6.54 -22.80 -2.12
CA LEU A 132 7.51 -21.72 -2.26
C LEU A 132 8.96 -22.23 -2.41
N ASP A 133 9.31 -23.29 -1.70
CA ASP A 133 10.66 -23.87 -1.68
C ASP A 133 10.89 -24.91 -2.79
N GLY A 134 9.83 -25.43 -3.39
CA GLY A 134 9.86 -26.39 -4.49
C GLY A 134 9.44 -25.74 -5.83
N PRO A 135 8.17 -25.79 -6.22
CA PRO A 135 7.72 -25.34 -7.53
C PRO A 135 8.11 -23.88 -7.87
N VAL A 136 8.07 -22.96 -6.90
CA VAL A 136 8.46 -21.57 -7.15
C VAL A 136 9.97 -21.43 -7.33
N GLU A 137 10.76 -22.16 -6.57
CA GLU A 137 12.22 -22.21 -6.72
C GLU A 137 12.61 -22.76 -8.09
N GLU A 138 12.01 -23.88 -8.51
CA GLU A 138 12.27 -24.46 -9.83
C GLU A 138 11.83 -23.53 -10.97
N LEU A 139 10.68 -22.86 -10.84
CA LEU A 139 10.26 -21.87 -11.82
C LEU A 139 11.29 -20.74 -11.92
N CYS A 140 11.78 -20.22 -10.80
CA CYS A 140 12.80 -19.16 -10.80
C CYS A 140 14.09 -19.57 -11.52
N LYS A 141 14.51 -20.86 -11.42
CA LYS A 141 15.67 -21.38 -12.15
C LYS A 141 15.47 -21.41 -13.67
N MET A 142 14.22 -21.57 -14.12
CA MET A 142 13.88 -21.59 -15.55
C MET A 142 13.83 -20.21 -16.20
N LEU A 143 13.87 -19.10 -15.40
CA LEU A 143 13.66 -17.75 -15.89
C LEU A 143 14.97 -17.08 -16.25
N ASP A 144 15.30 -17.03 -17.53
CA ASP A 144 16.30 -16.12 -18.08
C ASP A 144 15.62 -14.84 -18.57
N THR A 145 15.85 -13.74 -17.83
CA THR A 145 15.18 -12.47 -18.11
C THR A 145 15.62 -11.86 -19.46
N TRP A 146 16.87 -12.12 -19.89
CA TRP A 146 17.36 -11.64 -21.19
C TRP A 146 16.69 -12.40 -22.33
N GLU A 147 16.70 -13.74 -22.30
CA GLU A 147 16.02 -14.57 -23.28
C GLU A 147 14.53 -14.21 -23.38
N ILE A 148 13.83 -14.14 -22.25
CA ILE A 148 12.39 -13.81 -22.19
C ILE A 148 12.11 -12.43 -22.80
N THR A 149 12.97 -11.43 -22.59
CA THR A 149 12.66 -10.04 -22.97
C THR A 149 13.24 -9.61 -24.30
N HIS A 150 14.32 -10.23 -24.74
CA HIS A 150 15.07 -9.80 -25.93
C HIS A 150 15.03 -10.81 -27.08
N VAL A 151 15.04 -12.10 -26.78
CA VAL A 151 15.11 -13.16 -27.78
C VAL A 151 13.71 -13.67 -28.07
N ASP A 152 13.08 -14.33 -27.10
CA ASP A 152 11.77 -14.98 -27.30
C ASP A 152 10.61 -13.99 -27.31
N THR A 153 10.75 -12.86 -26.62
CA THR A 153 9.68 -11.89 -26.34
C THR A 153 8.43 -12.51 -25.68
N ASP A 154 8.61 -13.65 -25.04
CA ASP A 154 7.62 -14.41 -24.28
C ASP A 154 8.32 -15.39 -23.34
N LEU A 155 7.55 -16.07 -22.48
CA LEU A 155 8.02 -17.26 -21.80
C LEU A 155 8.13 -18.41 -22.79
N ASN A 156 9.19 -19.22 -22.67
CA ASN A 156 9.33 -20.39 -23.53
C ASN A 156 8.25 -21.45 -23.25
N PRO A 157 7.98 -22.38 -24.19
CA PRO A 157 6.92 -23.37 -24.04
C PRO A 157 7.05 -24.26 -22.79
N GLU A 158 8.27 -24.55 -22.39
CA GLU A 158 8.56 -25.37 -21.20
C GLU A 158 8.14 -24.64 -19.93
N THR A 159 8.46 -23.37 -19.81
CA THR A 159 8.04 -22.51 -18.68
C THR A 159 6.51 -22.38 -18.63
N TRP A 160 5.85 -22.19 -19.76
CA TRP A 160 4.38 -22.20 -19.83
C TRP A 160 3.78 -23.54 -19.35
N ALA A 161 4.33 -24.66 -19.81
CA ALA A 161 3.88 -25.98 -19.40
C ALA A 161 4.08 -26.18 -17.89
N PHE A 162 5.22 -25.74 -17.35
CA PHE A 162 5.52 -25.84 -15.92
C PHE A 162 4.55 -25.02 -15.06
N ILE A 163 4.26 -23.75 -15.44
CA ILE A 163 3.30 -22.88 -14.78
C ILE A 163 1.92 -23.55 -14.70
N LYS A 164 1.43 -24.10 -15.82
CA LYS A 164 0.13 -24.78 -15.90
C LYS A 164 0.11 -26.06 -15.07
N LYS A 165 1.11 -26.92 -15.24
CA LYS A 165 1.24 -28.21 -14.52
C LYS A 165 1.21 -28.01 -13.00
N ASN A 166 1.90 -26.99 -12.50
CA ASN A 166 2.00 -26.70 -11.07
C ASN A 166 0.90 -25.76 -10.56
N LYS A 167 -0.13 -25.47 -11.38
CA LYS A 167 -1.33 -24.69 -11.00
C LYS A 167 -1.05 -23.28 -10.48
N PHE A 168 -0.04 -22.60 -11.01
CA PHE A 168 0.26 -21.23 -10.62
C PHE A 168 -0.90 -20.24 -10.91
N PHE A 169 -1.77 -20.56 -11.87
CA PHE A 169 -2.96 -19.76 -12.15
C PHE A 169 -4.13 -20.02 -11.19
N GLY A 170 -4.05 -21.10 -10.44
CA GLY A 170 -5.08 -21.55 -9.51
C GLY A 170 -4.70 -21.39 -8.04
N MET A 171 -3.77 -20.50 -7.68
CA MET A 171 -3.33 -20.37 -6.29
C MET A 171 -4.48 -19.99 -5.35
N ILE A 172 -5.34 -19.05 -5.75
CA ILE A 172 -6.50 -18.61 -4.94
C ILE A 172 -7.74 -19.51 -5.09
N ILE A 173 -7.78 -20.35 -6.13
CA ILE A 173 -8.93 -21.22 -6.39
C ILE A 173 -8.96 -22.32 -5.33
N PRO A 174 -10.10 -22.56 -4.65
CA PRO A 174 -10.23 -23.58 -3.63
C PRO A 174 -9.91 -24.99 -4.15
N LYS A 175 -9.46 -25.85 -3.24
CA LYS A 175 -9.11 -27.25 -3.56
C LYS A 175 -10.27 -28.07 -4.10
N GLU A 176 -11.50 -27.79 -3.69
CA GLU A 176 -12.72 -28.42 -4.21
C GLU A 176 -12.92 -28.22 -5.71
N TYR A 177 -12.41 -27.11 -6.27
CA TYR A 177 -12.36 -26.84 -7.70
C TYR A 177 -11.01 -27.19 -8.35
N GLY A 178 -10.16 -27.93 -7.64
CA GLY A 178 -8.88 -28.39 -8.14
C GLY A 178 -7.74 -27.35 -8.13
N GLY A 179 -7.94 -26.21 -7.50
CA GLY A 179 -6.91 -25.20 -7.23
C GLY A 179 -6.02 -25.55 -6.04
N LEU A 180 -5.21 -24.59 -5.60
CA LEU A 180 -4.31 -24.74 -4.44
C LEU A 180 -4.95 -24.23 -3.14
N GLY A 181 -5.92 -23.32 -3.20
CA GLY A 181 -6.59 -22.74 -2.03
C GLY A 181 -5.64 -22.01 -1.09
N PHE A 182 -4.65 -21.34 -1.65
CA PHE A 182 -3.61 -20.64 -0.89
C PHE A 182 -4.10 -19.32 -0.31
N SER A 183 -3.50 -18.95 0.82
CA SER A 183 -3.74 -17.67 1.48
C SER A 183 -3.22 -16.48 0.65
N ALA A 184 -3.72 -15.28 0.98
CA ALA A 184 -3.19 -14.03 0.43
C ALA A 184 -1.70 -13.84 0.80
N LEU A 185 -1.30 -14.33 1.97
CA LEU A 185 0.09 -14.31 2.41
C LEU A 185 0.97 -15.21 1.53
N ALA A 186 0.50 -16.38 1.13
CA ALA A 186 1.21 -17.28 0.22
C ALA A 186 1.29 -16.68 -1.19
N ASN A 187 0.18 -16.18 -1.73
CA ASN A 187 0.17 -15.50 -3.03
C ASN A 187 1.17 -14.33 -3.03
N ARG A 188 1.18 -13.53 -1.95
CA ARG A 188 2.18 -12.49 -1.75
C ARG A 188 3.62 -13.02 -1.80
N ALA A 189 3.91 -14.13 -1.12
CA ALA A 189 5.27 -14.69 -1.05
C ALA A 189 5.74 -15.18 -2.42
N VAL A 190 4.87 -15.86 -3.17
CA VAL A 190 5.16 -16.36 -4.53
C VAL A 190 5.46 -15.19 -5.46
N LEU A 191 4.57 -14.18 -5.52
CA LEU A 191 4.76 -13.02 -6.40
C LEU A 191 6.01 -12.21 -6.02
N GLN A 192 6.32 -12.10 -4.74
CA GLN A 192 7.53 -11.45 -4.26
C GLN A 192 8.79 -12.16 -4.75
N LYS A 193 8.84 -13.50 -4.65
CA LYS A 193 10.01 -14.30 -5.07
C LYS A 193 10.20 -14.23 -6.59
N LEU A 194 9.13 -14.44 -7.36
CA LEU A 194 9.17 -14.33 -8.82
C LEU A 194 9.61 -12.95 -9.31
N SER A 195 9.10 -11.87 -8.70
CA SER A 195 9.45 -10.50 -9.10
C SER A 195 10.88 -10.11 -8.77
N SER A 196 11.56 -10.83 -7.89
CA SER A 196 12.99 -10.63 -7.63
C SER A 196 13.88 -11.09 -8.78
N ILE A 197 13.36 -11.90 -9.70
CA ILE A 197 14.04 -12.40 -10.89
C ILE A 197 13.40 -11.82 -12.15
N CYS A 198 12.11 -12.06 -12.35
CA CYS A 198 11.41 -11.67 -13.56
C CYS A 198 10.05 -11.02 -13.25
N PRO A 199 9.96 -9.67 -13.27
CA PRO A 199 8.70 -8.97 -13.07
C PRO A 199 7.60 -9.35 -14.05
N LEU A 200 7.96 -9.77 -15.28
CA LEU A 200 6.99 -10.21 -16.28
C LEU A 200 6.28 -11.49 -15.87
N THR A 201 7.03 -12.49 -15.44
CA THR A 201 6.47 -13.76 -14.96
C THR A 201 5.61 -13.55 -13.72
N SER A 202 6.07 -12.70 -12.79
CA SER A 202 5.27 -12.33 -11.62
C SER A 202 3.93 -11.69 -12.00
N SER A 203 3.92 -10.81 -13.00
CA SER A 203 2.68 -10.19 -13.51
C SER A 203 1.77 -11.19 -14.23
N THR A 204 2.35 -12.09 -15.02
CA THR A 204 1.63 -13.16 -15.73
C THR A 204 0.88 -14.08 -14.77
N ILE A 205 1.50 -14.47 -13.65
CA ILE A 205 0.90 -15.31 -12.62
C ILE A 205 -0.01 -14.47 -11.70
N GLY A 206 0.33 -13.23 -11.43
CA GLY A 206 -0.43 -12.37 -10.52
C GLY A 206 -1.83 -12.04 -11.01
N VAL A 207 -2.03 -11.82 -12.32
CA VAL A 207 -3.33 -11.42 -12.87
C VAL A 207 -4.41 -12.49 -12.70
N PRO A 208 -4.22 -13.78 -13.06
CA PRO A 208 -5.21 -14.82 -12.79
C PRO A 208 -5.61 -14.94 -11.32
N ASN A 209 -4.69 -14.64 -10.41
CA ASN A 209 -4.87 -14.74 -8.97
C ASN A 209 -5.32 -13.42 -8.28
N SER A 210 -5.67 -12.39 -9.04
CA SER A 210 -6.12 -11.10 -8.47
C SER A 210 -7.17 -10.38 -9.30
N LEU A 211 -6.87 -10.07 -10.56
CA LEU A 211 -7.73 -9.34 -11.49
C LEU A 211 -8.41 -10.25 -12.53
N GLY A 212 -8.14 -11.53 -12.47
CA GLY A 212 -8.76 -12.52 -13.33
C GLY A 212 -10.20 -12.83 -12.92
N PRO A 213 -11.01 -13.43 -13.82
CA PRO A 213 -12.39 -13.80 -13.53
C PRO A 213 -12.56 -14.79 -12.37
N ALA A 214 -11.52 -15.52 -11.95
CA ALA A 214 -11.64 -16.52 -10.90
C ALA A 214 -12.20 -15.96 -9.59
N GLU A 215 -11.70 -14.83 -9.11
CA GLU A 215 -12.20 -14.15 -7.91
C GLU A 215 -13.66 -13.71 -8.08
N LEU A 216 -14.04 -13.19 -9.25
CA LEU A 216 -15.40 -12.81 -9.56
C LEU A 216 -16.34 -14.03 -9.61
N ILE A 217 -15.91 -15.13 -10.23
CA ILE A 217 -16.69 -16.36 -10.31
C ILE A 217 -16.88 -16.97 -8.93
N LEU A 218 -15.84 -17.01 -8.09
CA LEU A 218 -15.90 -17.54 -6.72
C LEU A 218 -16.93 -16.81 -5.88
N ASN A 219 -16.96 -15.47 -5.97
CA ASN A 219 -17.87 -14.66 -5.15
C ASN A 219 -19.28 -14.52 -5.71
N TYR A 220 -19.43 -14.52 -7.04
CA TYR A 220 -20.70 -14.14 -7.71
C TYR A 220 -21.19 -15.12 -8.77
N GLY A 221 -20.35 -16.03 -9.24
CA GLY A 221 -20.72 -17.01 -10.26
C GLY A 221 -21.82 -17.95 -9.82
N THR A 222 -22.64 -18.39 -10.77
CA THR A 222 -23.58 -19.50 -10.51
C THR A 222 -22.82 -20.78 -10.25
N ASP A 223 -23.49 -21.79 -9.70
CA ASP A 223 -22.84 -23.09 -9.44
C ASP A 223 -22.37 -23.76 -10.75
N GLU A 224 -23.12 -23.58 -11.85
CA GLU A 224 -22.72 -24.04 -13.17
C GLU A 224 -21.45 -23.33 -13.64
N GLN A 225 -21.35 -22.01 -13.47
CA GLN A 225 -20.17 -21.24 -13.83
C GLN A 225 -18.97 -21.64 -12.97
N LYS A 226 -19.14 -21.82 -11.66
CA LYS A 226 -18.08 -22.25 -10.75
C LYS A 226 -17.54 -23.63 -11.14
N ASN A 227 -18.44 -24.60 -11.32
CA ASN A 227 -18.09 -25.97 -11.69
C ASN A 227 -17.48 -26.11 -13.09
N HIS A 228 -17.85 -25.22 -14.02
CA HIS A 228 -17.31 -25.21 -15.37
C HIS A 228 -15.95 -24.52 -15.46
N TYR A 229 -15.84 -23.28 -14.97
CA TYR A 229 -14.67 -22.46 -15.21
C TYR A 229 -13.55 -22.64 -14.18
N LEU A 230 -13.85 -22.77 -12.88
CA LEU A 230 -12.81 -22.79 -11.87
C LEU A 230 -11.82 -23.96 -12.02
N PRO A 231 -12.25 -25.21 -12.30
CA PRO A 231 -11.31 -26.29 -12.53
C PRO A 231 -10.43 -26.08 -13.77
N ARG A 232 -10.95 -25.50 -14.83
CA ARG A 232 -10.23 -25.23 -16.07
C ARG A 232 -9.21 -24.10 -15.89
N LEU A 233 -9.58 -23.04 -15.16
CA LEU A 233 -8.69 -21.96 -14.76
C LEU A 233 -7.56 -22.48 -13.87
N ALA A 234 -7.88 -23.34 -12.89
CA ALA A 234 -6.89 -23.90 -11.98
C ALA A 234 -5.82 -24.72 -12.69
N ARG A 235 -6.21 -25.49 -13.73
CA ARG A 235 -5.27 -26.27 -14.56
C ARG A 235 -4.61 -25.48 -15.68
N GLY A 236 -4.99 -24.18 -15.86
CA GLY A 236 -4.50 -23.37 -16.95
C GLY A 236 -4.97 -23.82 -18.34
N GLU A 237 -6.04 -24.59 -18.43
CA GLU A 237 -6.76 -24.90 -19.67
C GLU A 237 -7.42 -23.64 -20.22
N GLU A 238 -7.99 -22.82 -19.30
CA GLU A 238 -8.41 -21.47 -19.59
C GLU A 238 -7.37 -20.48 -19.04
N VAL A 239 -6.96 -19.54 -19.87
CA VAL A 239 -6.14 -18.39 -19.49
C VAL A 239 -7.05 -17.17 -19.45
N PRO A 240 -7.26 -16.57 -18.27
CA PRO A 240 -8.22 -15.47 -18.14
C PRO A 240 -7.58 -14.11 -18.40
N CYS A 241 -8.39 -13.17 -18.92
CA CYS A 241 -8.12 -11.74 -18.77
C CYS A 241 -9.39 -11.00 -18.36
N PHE A 242 -9.25 -9.74 -17.90
CA PHE A 242 -10.38 -8.88 -17.57
C PHE A 242 -10.31 -7.53 -18.30
N ALA A 243 -11.27 -7.30 -19.20
CA ALA A 243 -11.32 -6.16 -20.08
C ALA A 243 -12.23 -5.05 -19.50
N LEU A 244 -11.63 -4.09 -18.79
CA LEU A 244 -12.32 -2.94 -18.18
C LEU A 244 -11.98 -1.64 -18.93
N THR A 245 -10.69 -1.29 -19.02
CA THR A 245 -10.20 -0.01 -19.53
C THR A 245 -10.40 0.11 -21.04
N GLY A 246 -10.95 1.25 -21.48
CA GLY A 246 -11.11 1.59 -22.88
C GLY A 246 -10.40 2.90 -23.26
N PRO A 247 -10.53 3.35 -24.54
CA PRO A 247 -9.88 4.58 -25.01
C PRO A 247 -10.28 5.83 -24.24
N THR A 248 -11.52 5.94 -23.79
CA THR A 248 -12.09 7.12 -23.13
C THR A 248 -12.34 6.93 -21.65
N ALA A 249 -12.23 5.71 -21.13
CA ALA A 249 -12.48 5.36 -19.73
C ALA A 249 -11.29 4.60 -19.14
N GLY A 250 -10.49 5.30 -18.33
CA GLY A 250 -9.35 4.76 -17.59
C GLY A 250 -9.52 4.97 -16.11
N SER A 251 -9.06 6.11 -15.58
CA SER A 251 -9.26 6.48 -14.17
C SER A 251 -10.73 6.66 -13.80
N ASP A 252 -11.55 7.13 -14.74
CA ASP A 252 -13.01 7.13 -14.63
C ASP A 252 -13.58 5.82 -15.20
N ALA A 253 -13.42 4.76 -14.42
CA ALA A 253 -13.81 3.41 -14.82
C ALA A 253 -15.34 3.21 -14.88
N THR A 254 -16.12 4.16 -14.35
CA THR A 254 -17.60 4.11 -14.41
C THR A 254 -18.16 4.70 -15.70
N SER A 255 -17.37 5.46 -16.44
CA SER A 255 -17.80 6.13 -17.67
C SER A 255 -17.44 5.32 -18.94
N ILE A 256 -17.43 3.99 -18.84
CA ILE A 256 -17.16 3.12 -20.01
C ILE A 256 -18.26 3.31 -21.06
N PRO A 257 -17.88 3.55 -22.32
CA PRO A 257 -18.85 3.72 -23.41
C PRO A 257 -19.34 2.39 -23.98
N ASP A 258 -18.72 1.30 -23.61
CA ASP A 258 -19.03 -0.03 -24.10
C ASP A 258 -20.42 -0.45 -23.64
N TYR A 259 -21.17 -1.13 -24.50
CA TYR A 259 -22.55 -1.48 -24.23
C TYR A 259 -22.94 -2.86 -24.71
N GLY A 260 -23.98 -3.41 -24.09
CA GLY A 260 -24.66 -4.63 -24.49
C GLY A 260 -26.17 -4.42 -24.52
N ILE A 261 -26.80 -4.83 -25.61
CA ILE A 261 -28.24 -4.71 -25.82
C ILE A 261 -28.85 -6.11 -25.68
N VAL A 262 -29.84 -6.25 -24.81
CA VAL A 262 -30.62 -7.50 -24.66
C VAL A 262 -31.39 -7.76 -25.94
N CYS A 263 -31.30 -8.98 -26.45
CA CYS A 263 -31.99 -9.39 -27.66
C CYS A 263 -32.23 -10.89 -27.68
N LYS A 264 -33.11 -11.33 -28.60
CA LYS A 264 -33.30 -12.74 -28.94
C LYS A 264 -32.65 -13.01 -30.28
N GLN A 265 -31.85 -14.05 -30.38
CA GLN A 265 -31.20 -14.46 -31.60
C GLN A 265 -31.12 -15.97 -31.71
N LYS A 266 -31.07 -16.48 -32.92
CA LYS A 266 -30.83 -17.90 -33.19
C LYS A 266 -29.38 -18.21 -32.90
N TYR A 267 -29.13 -19.00 -31.82
CA TYR A 267 -27.78 -19.43 -31.40
C TYR A 267 -27.78 -20.95 -31.27
N LYS A 268 -26.80 -21.60 -31.94
CA LYS A 268 -26.71 -23.09 -31.97
C LYS A 268 -28.01 -23.78 -32.31
N GLY A 269 -28.77 -23.17 -33.25
CA GLY A 269 -30.03 -23.73 -33.78
C GLY A 269 -31.31 -23.42 -32.95
N LYS A 270 -31.19 -22.77 -31.78
CA LYS A 270 -32.31 -22.41 -30.88
C LYS A 270 -32.42 -20.91 -30.76
N GLU A 271 -33.68 -20.39 -30.63
CA GLU A 271 -33.88 -19.00 -30.24
C GLU A 271 -33.41 -18.81 -28.80
N THR A 272 -32.42 -17.95 -28.60
CA THR A 272 -31.74 -17.79 -27.33
C THR A 272 -31.78 -16.32 -26.93
N LEU A 273 -32.16 -16.05 -25.67
CA LEU A 273 -32.05 -14.74 -25.04
C LEU A 273 -30.56 -14.49 -24.75
N GLY A 274 -30.08 -13.32 -25.15
CA GLY A 274 -28.69 -12.98 -24.99
C GLY A 274 -28.44 -11.47 -25.13
N LEU A 275 -27.22 -11.13 -25.45
CA LEU A 275 -26.75 -9.77 -25.56
C LEU A 275 -25.97 -9.59 -26.87
N ARG A 276 -26.13 -8.45 -27.51
CA ARG A 276 -25.22 -7.94 -28.54
C ARG A 276 -24.27 -6.94 -27.92
N LEU A 277 -23.00 -7.30 -27.80
CA LEU A 277 -21.95 -6.50 -27.17
C LEU A 277 -21.19 -5.70 -28.23
N ASN A 278 -20.91 -4.43 -27.89
CA ASN A 278 -20.05 -3.55 -28.66
C ASN A 278 -19.05 -2.89 -27.69
N PHE A 279 -17.76 -3.11 -27.92
CA PHE A 279 -16.70 -2.64 -27.01
C PHE A 279 -15.36 -2.45 -27.69
N ASP A 280 -14.56 -1.49 -27.16
CA ASP A 280 -13.16 -1.29 -27.52
C ASP A 280 -12.34 -1.14 -26.24
N LYS A 281 -11.59 -2.16 -25.92
CA LYS A 281 -10.77 -2.25 -24.71
C LYS A 281 -9.29 -2.23 -25.05
N ARG A 282 -8.46 -1.64 -24.17
CA ARG A 282 -7.01 -1.58 -24.33
C ARG A 282 -6.26 -1.76 -23.01
N TYR A 283 -4.97 -2.06 -23.10
CA TYR A 283 -4.10 -2.31 -21.96
C TYR A 283 -4.50 -3.53 -21.15
N ILE A 284 -5.11 -4.52 -21.78
CA ILE A 284 -5.64 -5.70 -21.09
C ILE A 284 -4.53 -6.75 -20.97
N THR A 285 -4.11 -6.98 -19.73
CA THR A 285 -3.08 -7.98 -19.42
C THR A 285 -3.62 -9.37 -19.66
N LEU A 286 -2.80 -10.21 -20.28
CA LEU A 286 -3.07 -11.55 -20.81
C LEU A 286 -4.01 -11.60 -22.02
N ALA A 287 -4.60 -10.50 -22.51
CA ALA A 287 -5.49 -10.51 -23.66
C ALA A 287 -4.90 -11.20 -24.91
N PRO A 288 -3.60 -11.03 -25.25
CA PRO A 288 -3.03 -11.71 -26.42
C PRO A 288 -3.14 -13.23 -26.40
N ILE A 289 -3.12 -13.84 -25.21
CA ILE A 289 -3.13 -15.30 -25.00
C ILE A 289 -4.38 -15.80 -24.27
N ALA A 290 -5.27 -14.90 -23.85
CA ALA A 290 -6.47 -15.26 -23.12
C ALA A 290 -7.38 -16.17 -23.95
N THR A 291 -7.95 -17.17 -23.32
CA THR A 291 -8.99 -18.06 -23.86
C THR A 291 -10.37 -17.69 -23.32
N LEU A 292 -10.41 -17.09 -22.12
CA LEU A 292 -11.62 -16.62 -21.45
C LEU A 292 -11.46 -15.12 -21.10
N ILE A 293 -12.35 -14.31 -21.62
CA ILE A 293 -12.29 -12.85 -21.51
C ILE A 293 -13.46 -12.35 -20.65
N GLY A 294 -13.16 -11.83 -19.46
CA GLY A 294 -14.11 -11.07 -18.67
C GLY A 294 -14.26 -9.66 -19.26
N ILE A 295 -15.48 -9.21 -19.48
CA ILE A 295 -15.77 -7.90 -20.08
C ILE A 295 -16.75 -7.12 -19.22
N ALA A 296 -16.44 -5.83 -18.97
CA ALA A 296 -17.35 -4.88 -18.36
C ALA A 296 -17.97 -3.96 -19.41
N PHE A 297 -19.29 -3.78 -19.36
CA PHE A 297 -20.06 -2.96 -20.28
C PHE A 297 -21.35 -2.44 -19.63
N ASN A 298 -21.96 -1.38 -20.19
CA ASN A 298 -23.28 -0.92 -19.77
C ASN A 298 -24.37 -1.76 -20.47
N MET A 299 -25.31 -2.30 -19.70
CA MET A 299 -26.36 -3.18 -20.21
C MET A 299 -27.67 -2.42 -20.39
N TYR A 300 -28.29 -2.58 -21.55
CA TYR A 300 -29.55 -1.95 -21.94
C TYR A 300 -30.58 -3.01 -22.36
N ASP A 301 -31.83 -2.84 -21.95
CA ASP A 301 -32.99 -3.66 -22.34
C ASP A 301 -34.10 -2.77 -22.91
N PRO A 302 -33.93 -2.23 -24.13
CA PRO A 302 -34.94 -1.32 -24.73
C PRO A 302 -36.30 -1.99 -24.96
N ASP A 303 -36.31 -3.29 -25.21
CA ASP A 303 -37.49 -4.06 -25.54
C ASP A 303 -38.19 -4.67 -24.29
N GLY A 304 -37.63 -4.49 -23.10
CA GLY A 304 -38.20 -4.98 -21.85
C GLY A 304 -38.22 -6.51 -21.74
N LEU A 305 -37.26 -7.21 -22.33
CA LEU A 305 -37.20 -8.67 -22.32
C LEU A 305 -36.82 -9.25 -20.93
N LEU A 306 -36.25 -8.43 -20.05
CA LEU A 306 -35.93 -8.78 -18.67
C LEU A 306 -36.77 -8.04 -17.63
N GLY A 307 -37.62 -7.06 -18.06
CA GLY A 307 -38.46 -6.28 -17.18
C GLY A 307 -38.58 -4.80 -17.59
N ASP A 308 -39.10 -3.96 -16.69
CA ASP A 308 -39.44 -2.57 -17.01
C ASP A 308 -38.26 -1.62 -17.09
N LYS A 309 -37.12 -2.01 -16.49
CA LYS A 309 -35.90 -1.16 -16.41
C LYS A 309 -35.10 -1.24 -17.71
N LYS A 310 -35.03 -0.14 -18.45
CA LYS A 310 -34.34 -0.08 -19.75
C LYS A 310 -32.82 0.08 -19.67
N GLU A 311 -32.32 0.76 -18.66
CA GLU A 311 -30.90 0.93 -18.39
C GLU A 311 -30.55 0.15 -17.13
N LEU A 312 -29.88 -0.99 -17.29
CA LEU A 312 -29.55 -1.88 -16.18
C LEU A 312 -28.25 -1.47 -15.47
N GLY A 313 -27.31 -0.84 -16.19
CA GLY A 313 -26.01 -0.38 -15.67
C GLY A 313 -24.85 -1.32 -15.96
N ILE A 314 -23.71 -1.08 -15.32
CA ILE A 314 -22.49 -1.85 -15.55
C ILE A 314 -22.70 -3.32 -15.18
N THR A 315 -22.44 -4.17 -16.16
CA THR A 315 -22.62 -5.61 -16.10
C THR A 315 -21.35 -6.32 -16.55
N LEU A 316 -21.12 -7.54 -16.06
CA LEU A 316 -19.93 -8.33 -16.35
C LEU A 316 -20.32 -9.62 -17.07
N ALA A 317 -19.59 -9.95 -18.15
CA ALA A 317 -19.75 -11.20 -18.87
C ALA A 317 -18.42 -11.94 -19.05
N LEU A 318 -18.51 -13.27 -19.15
CA LEU A 318 -17.41 -14.17 -19.51
C LEU A 318 -17.58 -14.56 -20.98
N VAL A 319 -16.67 -14.12 -21.84
CA VAL A 319 -16.76 -14.35 -23.28
C VAL A 319 -15.59 -15.24 -23.72
N PRO A 320 -15.85 -16.45 -24.29
CA PRO A 320 -14.82 -17.25 -24.91
C PRO A 320 -14.16 -16.51 -26.07
N ARG A 321 -12.85 -16.70 -26.25
CA ARG A 321 -12.07 -16.01 -27.27
C ARG A 321 -12.53 -16.26 -28.70
N ASP A 322 -13.04 -17.46 -28.98
CA ASP A 322 -13.51 -17.89 -30.28
C ASP A 322 -14.93 -17.40 -30.64
N THR A 323 -15.52 -16.53 -29.79
CA THR A 323 -16.83 -15.95 -30.05
C THR A 323 -16.78 -15.04 -31.30
N GLU A 324 -17.70 -15.27 -32.24
CA GLU A 324 -17.80 -14.51 -33.49
C GLU A 324 -17.89 -13.00 -33.22
N GLY A 325 -17.11 -12.20 -33.96
CA GLY A 325 -17.06 -10.74 -33.83
C GLY A 325 -16.12 -10.22 -32.73
N LEU A 326 -15.46 -11.12 -31.95
CA LEU A 326 -14.46 -10.74 -30.98
C LEU A 326 -13.06 -10.77 -31.58
N GLU A 327 -12.30 -9.70 -31.39
CA GLU A 327 -10.90 -9.56 -31.82
C GLU A 327 -9.99 -9.41 -30.57
N ALA A 328 -9.03 -10.33 -30.44
CA ALA A 328 -7.96 -10.28 -29.44
C ALA A 328 -6.67 -10.87 -30.06
N GLY A 329 -5.51 -10.65 -29.44
CA GLY A 329 -4.24 -11.24 -29.89
C GLY A 329 -3.18 -10.23 -30.31
N MET A 330 -3.58 -8.98 -30.57
CA MET A 330 -2.62 -7.89 -30.77
C MET A 330 -1.95 -7.54 -29.44
N ARG A 331 -0.70 -7.06 -29.50
CA ARG A 331 0.09 -6.73 -28.29
C ARG A 331 0.40 -5.25 -28.19
N HIS A 332 0.44 -4.76 -26.97
CA HIS A 332 1.12 -3.53 -26.58
C HIS A 332 2.50 -3.85 -26.01
N MET A 333 3.48 -3.00 -26.25
CA MET A 333 4.85 -3.14 -25.76
C MET A 333 5.19 -1.99 -24.80
N PRO A 334 4.75 -2.06 -23.53
CA PRO A 334 4.97 -0.97 -22.58
C PRO A 334 6.47 -0.83 -22.27
N LEU A 335 7.07 0.29 -22.71
CA LEU A 335 8.51 0.59 -22.55
C LEU A 335 9.42 -0.56 -23.03
N ASN A 336 9.07 -1.17 -24.13
CA ASN A 336 9.79 -2.30 -24.74
C ASN A 336 9.84 -3.56 -23.85
N LEU A 337 8.85 -3.74 -22.98
CA LEU A 337 8.68 -4.98 -22.21
C LEU A 337 7.69 -5.88 -22.94
N PRO A 338 8.02 -7.14 -23.18
CA PRO A 338 7.14 -8.09 -23.88
C PRO A 338 6.09 -8.70 -22.93
N VAL A 339 5.39 -7.84 -22.19
CA VAL A 339 4.27 -8.29 -21.35
C VAL A 339 3.13 -8.75 -22.26
N GLN A 340 2.45 -9.83 -21.89
CA GLN A 340 1.22 -10.25 -22.55
C GLN A 340 0.11 -9.24 -22.24
N ASN A 341 0.07 -8.15 -22.99
CA ASN A 341 -0.87 -7.05 -22.81
C ASN A 341 -1.33 -6.56 -24.19
N GLY A 342 -2.63 -6.31 -24.36
CA GLY A 342 -3.13 -5.94 -25.67
C GLY A 342 -4.56 -5.39 -25.65
N PRO A 343 -5.09 -5.03 -26.83
CA PRO A 343 -6.46 -4.63 -27.03
C PRO A 343 -7.40 -5.84 -27.10
N VAL A 344 -8.67 -5.59 -26.75
CA VAL A 344 -9.79 -6.52 -26.98
C VAL A 344 -10.93 -5.72 -27.58
N ARG A 345 -11.42 -6.10 -28.74
CA ARG A 345 -12.48 -5.42 -29.45
C ARG A 345 -13.63 -6.36 -29.79
N GLY A 346 -14.81 -5.83 -29.86
CA GLY A 346 -15.99 -6.58 -30.28
C GLY A 346 -16.99 -5.68 -30.99
N LYS A 347 -17.54 -6.17 -32.07
CA LYS A 347 -18.59 -5.52 -32.81
C LYS A 347 -19.74 -6.50 -33.02
N ASP A 348 -20.91 -6.15 -32.52
CA ASP A 348 -22.12 -6.99 -32.55
C ASP A 348 -21.92 -8.44 -32.07
N VAL A 349 -21.07 -8.61 -31.08
CA VAL A 349 -20.73 -9.91 -30.50
C VAL A 349 -21.96 -10.45 -29.75
N PHE A 350 -22.55 -11.53 -30.26
CA PHE A 350 -23.67 -12.16 -29.55
C PHE A 350 -23.15 -13.12 -28.49
N VAL A 351 -23.67 -12.95 -27.28
CA VAL A 351 -23.42 -13.87 -26.16
C VAL A 351 -24.73 -14.26 -25.48
N PRO A 352 -24.94 -15.54 -25.13
CA PRO A 352 -26.11 -15.96 -24.35
C PRO A 352 -26.14 -15.32 -22.97
N MET A 353 -27.31 -15.21 -22.36
CA MET A 353 -27.51 -14.59 -21.04
C MET A 353 -26.73 -15.33 -19.93
N GLU A 354 -26.51 -16.63 -20.09
CA GLU A 354 -25.74 -17.48 -19.18
C GLU A 354 -24.25 -17.08 -19.05
N THR A 355 -23.74 -16.25 -19.98
CA THR A 355 -22.37 -15.73 -19.91
C THR A 355 -22.20 -14.58 -18.91
N LEU A 356 -23.30 -13.98 -18.46
CA LEU A 356 -23.25 -12.98 -17.39
C LEU A 356 -22.76 -13.61 -16.09
N ILE A 357 -21.80 -13.00 -15.44
CA ILE A 357 -21.31 -13.48 -14.12
C ILE A 357 -22.46 -13.42 -13.11
N GLY A 358 -22.85 -14.57 -12.58
CA GLY A 358 -23.98 -14.71 -11.68
C GLY A 358 -25.35 -14.75 -12.37
N GLY A 359 -25.39 -14.79 -13.72
CA GLY A 359 -26.61 -14.87 -14.48
C GLY A 359 -27.36 -13.55 -14.63
N ALA A 360 -28.57 -13.62 -15.19
CA ALA A 360 -29.41 -12.46 -15.49
C ALA A 360 -29.77 -11.62 -14.24
N GLU A 361 -29.88 -12.26 -13.07
CA GLU A 361 -30.22 -11.59 -11.81
C GLU A 361 -29.14 -10.61 -11.34
N MET A 362 -27.89 -10.81 -11.79
CA MET A 362 -26.77 -9.94 -11.48
C MET A 362 -26.53 -8.84 -12.50
N ALA A 363 -27.43 -8.66 -13.45
CA ALA A 363 -27.40 -7.54 -14.40
C ALA A 363 -27.36 -6.19 -13.65
N GLY A 364 -26.46 -5.31 -14.04
CA GLY A 364 -26.27 -3.99 -13.39
C GLY A 364 -25.47 -4.01 -12.09
N GLN A 365 -25.08 -5.19 -11.57
CA GLN A 365 -24.30 -5.29 -10.33
C GLN A 365 -22.78 -5.33 -10.57
N GLY A 366 -22.33 -5.18 -11.81
CA GLY A 366 -20.94 -5.33 -12.19
C GLY A 366 -20.00 -4.37 -11.49
N TRP A 367 -20.42 -3.14 -11.23
CA TRP A 367 -19.58 -2.17 -10.50
C TRP A 367 -19.30 -2.61 -9.06
N ARG A 368 -20.31 -3.12 -8.36
CA ARG A 368 -20.14 -3.67 -7.01
C ARG A 368 -19.18 -4.84 -7.02
N MET A 369 -19.34 -5.80 -7.92
CA MET A 369 -18.47 -6.95 -8.06
C MET A 369 -17.00 -6.54 -8.27
N LEU A 370 -16.77 -5.56 -9.16
CA LEU A 370 -15.43 -5.05 -9.44
C LEU A 370 -14.78 -4.41 -8.22
N ILE A 371 -15.49 -3.54 -7.50
CA ILE A 371 -14.92 -2.86 -6.34
C ILE A 371 -14.56 -3.85 -5.24
N GLU A 372 -15.41 -4.83 -4.96
CA GLU A 372 -15.16 -5.82 -3.92
C GLU A 372 -13.94 -6.70 -4.26
N CYS A 373 -13.86 -7.22 -5.48
CA CYS A 373 -12.77 -8.10 -5.89
C CYS A 373 -11.45 -7.36 -6.18
N LEU A 374 -11.51 -6.19 -6.87
CA LEU A 374 -10.30 -5.44 -7.21
C LEU A 374 -9.55 -4.87 -6.00
N SER A 375 -10.25 -4.59 -4.89
CA SER A 375 -9.59 -4.10 -3.67
C SER A 375 -8.71 -5.16 -3.03
N VAL A 376 -9.11 -6.43 -3.10
CA VAL A 376 -8.33 -7.58 -2.62
C VAL A 376 -7.07 -7.73 -3.46
N GLY A 377 -7.19 -7.82 -4.79
CA GLY A 377 -6.06 -7.92 -5.71
C GLY A 377 -5.03 -6.79 -5.53
N ARG A 378 -5.51 -5.54 -5.41
CA ARG A 378 -4.66 -4.36 -5.15
C ARG A 378 -3.88 -4.47 -3.84
N SER A 379 -4.40 -5.17 -2.84
CA SER A 379 -3.72 -5.38 -1.55
C SER A 379 -2.52 -6.32 -1.66
N ILE A 380 -2.49 -7.17 -2.67
CA ILE A 380 -1.55 -8.29 -2.78
C ILE A 380 -0.56 -8.09 -3.91
N THR A 381 -1.05 -7.97 -5.16
CA THR A 381 -0.22 -8.10 -6.36
C THR A 381 0.88 -7.05 -6.45
N LEU A 382 0.53 -5.77 -6.57
CA LEU A 382 1.52 -4.71 -6.74
C LEU A 382 2.38 -4.46 -5.49
N PRO A 383 1.84 -4.53 -4.25
CA PRO A 383 2.68 -4.49 -3.06
C PRO A 383 3.70 -5.63 -2.99
N SER A 384 3.35 -6.82 -3.46
CA SER A 384 4.24 -7.99 -3.45
C SER A 384 5.35 -7.86 -4.47
N THR A 385 5.01 -7.55 -5.72
CA THR A 385 5.98 -7.37 -6.81
C THR A 385 6.95 -6.22 -6.51
N SER A 386 6.44 -5.09 -6.01
CA SER A 386 7.27 -3.96 -5.57
C SER A 386 8.20 -4.33 -4.42
N THR A 387 7.73 -5.15 -3.48
CA THR A 387 8.54 -5.62 -2.35
C THR A 387 9.66 -6.55 -2.83
N GLY A 388 9.38 -7.46 -3.77
CA GLY A 388 10.40 -8.34 -4.36
C GLY A 388 11.49 -7.54 -5.07
N GLY A 389 11.11 -6.57 -5.89
CA GLY A 389 12.06 -5.66 -6.55
C GLY A 389 12.91 -4.85 -5.55
N ASN A 390 12.31 -4.30 -4.49
CA ASN A 390 13.05 -3.60 -3.44
C ASN A 390 14.05 -4.49 -2.72
N LYS A 391 13.68 -5.72 -2.41
CA LYS A 391 14.56 -6.70 -1.76
C LYS A 391 15.73 -7.10 -2.66
N MET A 392 15.46 -7.31 -3.94
CA MET A 392 16.50 -7.56 -4.92
C MET A 392 17.46 -6.35 -5.02
N CYS A 393 16.94 -5.12 -5.09
CA CYS A 393 17.77 -3.91 -5.08
C CYS A 393 18.63 -3.80 -3.81
N ALA A 394 18.07 -4.10 -2.63
CA ALA A 394 18.81 -4.06 -1.37
C ALA A 394 19.97 -5.07 -1.35
N LEU A 395 19.68 -6.29 -1.77
CA LEU A 395 20.65 -7.38 -1.82
C LEU A 395 21.76 -7.09 -2.83
N ALA A 396 21.39 -6.89 -4.08
CA ALA A 396 22.31 -6.69 -5.19
C ALA A 396 23.15 -5.41 -5.03
N THR A 397 22.53 -4.28 -4.68
CA THR A 397 23.24 -3.02 -4.55
C THR A 397 24.18 -3.01 -3.35
N GLY A 398 23.76 -3.67 -2.24
CA GLY A 398 24.63 -3.84 -1.08
C GLY A 398 25.88 -4.65 -1.42
N ALA A 399 25.74 -5.80 -2.07
CA ALA A 399 26.85 -6.62 -2.50
C ALA A 399 27.75 -5.88 -3.52
N TYR A 400 27.15 -5.31 -4.56
CA TYR A 400 27.89 -4.56 -5.58
C TYR A 400 28.68 -3.39 -4.98
N ALA A 401 28.07 -2.62 -4.09
CA ALA A 401 28.71 -1.48 -3.44
C ALA A 401 29.88 -1.88 -2.52
N ARG A 402 29.89 -3.12 -2.01
CA ARG A 402 31.01 -3.69 -1.28
C ARG A 402 32.11 -4.21 -2.22
N ILE A 403 31.74 -4.90 -3.28
CA ILE A 403 32.64 -5.56 -4.25
C ILE A 403 33.32 -4.53 -5.14
N ARG A 404 32.57 -3.59 -5.70
CA ARG A 404 33.09 -2.54 -6.57
C ARG A 404 33.94 -1.56 -5.78
N LYS A 405 35.19 -1.33 -6.24
CA LYS A 405 36.12 -0.37 -5.62
C LYS A 405 36.44 0.78 -6.56
N GLN A 406 36.51 1.96 -6.01
CA GLN A 406 37.09 3.15 -6.63
C GLN A 406 37.96 3.86 -5.60
N PHE A 407 39.02 4.52 -6.03
CA PHE A 407 40.00 5.12 -5.12
C PHE A 407 40.53 4.11 -4.07
N ASN A 408 40.65 2.84 -4.46
CA ASN A 408 41.05 1.70 -3.61
C ASN A 408 40.12 1.44 -2.40
N LEU A 409 38.89 1.90 -2.44
CA LEU A 409 37.90 1.68 -1.40
C LEU A 409 36.61 1.10 -2.01
N PRO A 410 35.86 0.23 -1.31
CA PRO A 410 34.51 -0.13 -1.69
C PRO A 410 33.68 1.12 -1.87
N ILE A 411 32.91 1.21 -2.97
CA ILE A 411 32.12 2.41 -3.25
C ILE A 411 31.04 2.67 -2.19
N GLY A 412 30.55 1.63 -1.53
CA GLY A 412 29.59 1.73 -0.44
C GLY A 412 30.10 2.43 0.82
N ARG A 413 31.38 2.82 0.87
CA ARG A 413 31.99 3.62 1.95
C ARG A 413 31.99 5.12 1.68
N PHE A 414 31.54 5.56 0.51
CA PHE A 414 31.38 6.97 0.22
C PHE A 414 30.03 7.48 0.72
N GLU A 415 29.99 8.57 1.46
CA GLU A 415 28.78 9.13 2.09
C GLU A 415 27.63 9.37 1.09
N GLY A 416 27.95 9.75 -0.15
CA GLY A 416 26.94 9.89 -1.21
C GLY A 416 26.25 8.57 -1.56
N ILE A 417 27.01 7.47 -1.61
CA ILE A 417 26.50 6.11 -1.84
C ILE A 417 25.75 5.60 -0.60
N GLU A 418 26.22 5.88 0.61
CA GLU A 418 25.53 5.51 1.85
C GLU A 418 24.12 6.08 1.92
N SER A 419 23.90 7.29 1.41
CA SER A 419 22.58 7.90 1.34
C SER A 419 21.60 7.10 0.48
N ALA A 420 22.04 6.60 -0.68
CA ALA A 420 21.23 5.74 -1.55
C ALA A 420 21.00 4.36 -0.89
N LEU A 421 22.02 3.72 -0.35
CA LEU A 421 21.92 2.43 0.34
C LEU A 421 20.94 2.50 1.53
N ALA A 422 20.97 3.58 2.31
CA ALA A 422 20.06 3.75 3.45
C ALA A 422 18.60 3.92 2.99
N ARG A 423 18.34 4.64 1.88
CA ARG A 423 16.99 4.74 1.30
C ARG A 423 16.50 3.38 0.80
N ILE A 424 17.34 2.64 0.07
CA ILE A 424 17.02 1.30 -0.40
C ILE A 424 16.67 0.37 0.78
N ALA A 425 17.50 0.33 1.83
CA ALA A 425 17.24 -0.48 3.02
C ALA A 425 15.93 -0.09 3.71
N ALA A 426 15.69 1.20 3.89
CA ALA A 426 14.50 1.73 4.53
C ALA A 426 13.22 1.44 3.72
N ASN A 427 13.26 1.65 2.40
CA ASN A 427 12.14 1.34 1.51
C ASN A 427 11.83 -0.15 1.51
N THR A 428 12.86 -1.01 1.49
CA THR A 428 12.71 -2.45 1.57
C THR A 428 12.08 -2.89 2.90
N TYR A 429 12.52 -2.29 4.01
CA TYR A 429 11.96 -2.59 5.32
C TYR A 429 10.48 -2.17 5.42
N ALA A 430 10.14 -0.99 4.92
CA ALA A 430 8.78 -0.45 4.94
C ALA A 430 7.84 -1.23 4.01
N THR A 431 8.24 -1.51 2.76
CA THR A 431 7.41 -2.26 1.81
C THR A 431 7.12 -3.67 2.27
N SER A 432 8.12 -4.34 2.86
CA SER A 432 7.94 -5.69 3.42
C SER A 432 6.93 -5.71 4.56
N ALA A 433 6.97 -4.71 5.45
CA ALA A 433 6.01 -4.60 6.55
C ALA A 433 4.59 -4.28 6.05
N LEU A 434 4.48 -3.32 5.13
CA LEU A 434 3.21 -2.86 4.58
C LEU A 434 2.52 -3.95 3.76
N SER A 435 3.23 -4.59 2.83
CA SER A 435 2.72 -5.67 1.99
C SER A 435 2.24 -6.87 2.82
N ARG A 436 2.97 -7.23 3.90
CA ARG A 436 2.54 -8.32 4.79
C ARG A 436 1.29 -7.93 5.57
N MET A 437 1.21 -6.70 6.08
CA MET A 437 0.06 -6.23 6.85
C MET A 437 -1.23 -6.24 6.01
N THR A 438 -1.16 -5.82 4.75
CA THR A 438 -2.33 -5.83 3.86
C THR A 438 -2.75 -7.24 3.43
N ALA A 439 -1.80 -8.13 3.15
CA ALA A 439 -2.12 -9.53 2.87
C ALA A 439 -2.74 -10.23 4.09
N THR A 440 -2.19 -10.01 5.30
CA THR A 440 -2.78 -10.53 6.54
C THR A 440 -4.21 -10.02 6.77
N ALA A 441 -4.50 -8.76 6.46
CA ALA A 441 -5.87 -8.23 6.58
C ALA A 441 -6.84 -8.99 5.66
N VAL A 442 -6.44 -9.30 4.43
CA VAL A 442 -7.25 -10.13 3.51
C VAL A 442 -7.48 -11.53 4.06
N ASP A 443 -6.45 -12.19 4.58
CA ASP A 443 -6.56 -13.53 5.18
C ASP A 443 -7.45 -13.56 6.43
N LEU A 444 -7.60 -12.43 7.11
CA LEU A 444 -8.55 -12.25 8.22
C LEU A 444 -9.98 -11.92 7.76
N GLY A 445 -10.25 -11.92 6.46
CA GLY A 445 -11.57 -11.64 5.87
C GLY A 445 -11.88 -10.16 5.72
N GLU A 446 -10.91 -9.26 5.91
CA GLU A 446 -11.10 -7.84 5.66
C GLU A 446 -11.12 -7.53 4.15
N LYS A 447 -11.88 -6.50 3.77
CA LYS A 447 -11.87 -5.89 2.43
C LYS A 447 -11.19 -4.52 2.52
N PRO A 448 -9.85 -4.45 2.56
CA PRO A 448 -9.10 -3.26 2.98
C PRO A 448 -9.02 -2.19 1.89
N ALA A 449 -10.10 -1.46 1.64
CA ALA A 449 -10.20 -0.48 0.55
C ALA A 449 -9.15 0.65 0.67
N VAL A 450 -9.02 1.27 1.83
CA VAL A 450 -8.04 2.36 2.07
C VAL A 450 -6.62 1.80 2.24
N PRO A 451 -6.38 0.76 3.04
CA PRO A 451 -5.05 0.16 3.13
C PRO A 451 -4.51 -0.38 1.80
N SER A 452 -5.37 -0.94 0.94
CA SER A 452 -4.94 -1.37 -0.41
C SER A 452 -4.44 -0.22 -1.26
N ALA A 453 -5.11 0.93 -1.20
CA ALA A 453 -4.69 2.14 -1.89
C ALA A 453 -3.36 2.70 -1.33
N ILE A 454 -3.20 2.72 0.00
CA ILE A 454 -1.95 3.09 0.68
C ILE A 454 -0.82 2.15 0.24
N ALA A 455 -1.05 0.85 0.31
CA ALA A 455 -0.04 -0.15 -0.03
C ALA A 455 0.39 -0.04 -1.49
N LYS A 456 -0.56 -0.04 -2.43
CA LYS A 456 -0.27 0.07 -3.87
C LYS A 456 0.52 1.34 -4.18
N TYR A 457 0.04 2.50 -3.73
CA TYR A 457 0.69 3.77 -4.01
C TYR A 457 2.11 3.83 -3.45
N HIS A 458 2.26 3.57 -2.16
CA HIS A 458 3.55 3.76 -1.51
C HIS A 458 4.57 2.69 -1.88
N THR A 459 4.17 1.42 -2.06
CA THR A 459 5.14 0.37 -2.43
C THR A 459 5.68 0.57 -3.84
N THR A 460 4.85 1.00 -4.79
CA THR A 460 5.29 1.27 -6.15
C THR A 460 6.19 2.51 -6.24
N GLU A 461 5.92 3.58 -5.46
CA GLU A 461 6.80 4.74 -5.39
C GLU A 461 8.14 4.42 -4.68
N MET A 462 8.11 3.62 -3.61
CA MET A 462 9.32 3.14 -2.95
C MET A 462 10.17 2.26 -3.88
N ALA A 463 9.52 1.43 -4.73
CA ALA A 463 10.22 0.63 -5.72
C ALA A 463 10.85 1.50 -6.82
N ARG A 464 10.15 2.56 -7.25
CA ARG A 464 10.71 3.55 -8.18
C ARG A 464 11.97 4.20 -7.60
N GLU A 465 11.91 4.65 -6.35
CA GLU A 465 13.05 5.26 -5.68
C GLU A 465 14.20 4.26 -5.51
N ALA A 466 13.91 3.05 -5.03
CA ALA A 466 14.93 2.04 -4.76
C ALA A 466 15.66 1.55 -6.02
N VAL A 467 14.95 1.28 -7.12
CA VAL A 467 15.58 0.83 -8.35
C VAL A 467 16.38 1.96 -9.01
N SER A 468 15.92 3.22 -8.93
CA SER A 468 16.68 4.37 -9.43
C SER A 468 17.95 4.58 -8.63
N ASP A 469 17.89 4.56 -7.29
CA ASP A 469 19.08 4.59 -6.43
C ASP A 469 20.05 3.43 -6.73
N ALA A 470 19.52 2.23 -6.98
CA ALA A 470 20.32 1.06 -7.33
C ALA A 470 21.05 1.27 -8.67
N MET A 471 20.36 1.78 -9.68
CA MET A 471 20.97 2.09 -10.99
C MET A 471 22.05 3.16 -10.85
N ASP A 472 21.81 4.21 -10.07
CA ASP A 472 22.80 5.27 -9.83
C ASP A 472 24.06 4.71 -9.15
N VAL A 473 23.92 3.82 -8.17
CA VAL A 473 25.05 3.16 -7.49
C VAL A 473 25.83 2.24 -8.43
N HIS A 474 25.14 1.55 -9.34
CA HIS A 474 25.79 0.66 -10.32
C HIS A 474 26.42 1.42 -11.50
N GLY A 475 25.98 2.65 -11.78
CA GLY A 475 26.46 3.46 -12.89
C GLY A 475 26.24 2.77 -14.25
N GLY A 476 27.27 2.72 -15.09
CA GLY A 476 27.18 2.13 -16.44
C GLY A 476 26.64 0.69 -16.46
N LYS A 477 27.02 -0.13 -15.46
CA LYS A 477 26.50 -1.51 -15.36
C LYS A 477 24.99 -1.57 -15.16
N GLY A 478 24.39 -0.60 -14.48
CA GLY A 478 22.93 -0.54 -14.31
C GLY A 478 22.20 -0.15 -15.61
N ILE A 479 22.89 0.54 -16.54
CA ILE A 479 22.30 1.10 -17.76
C ILE A 479 22.48 0.17 -18.97
N ILE A 480 23.66 -0.43 -19.12
CA ILE A 480 23.96 -1.32 -20.25
C ILE A 480 23.13 -2.60 -20.10
N LEU A 481 22.19 -2.83 -21.03
CA LEU A 481 21.35 -4.03 -21.03
C LEU A 481 22.13 -5.22 -21.60
N GLY A 482 21.76 -6.40 -21.15
CA GLY A 482 22.34 -7.66 -21.52
C GLY A 482 22.07 -8.73 -20.48
N PRO A 483 22.52 -9.99 -20.65
CA PRO A 483 22.37 -11.08 -19.70
C PRO A 483 22.88 -10.75 -18.28
N ARG A 484 23.93 -9.91 -18.19
CA ARG A 484 24.52 -9.51 -16.91
C ARG A 484 23.79 -8.35 -16.21
N ASN A 485 22.78 -7.71 -16.87
CA ASN A 485 22.01 -6.62 -16.28
C ASN A 485 20.76 -7.14 -15.58
N TYR A 486 20.68 -6.96 -14.28
CA TYR A 486 19.55 -7.37 -13.43
C TYR A 486 18.67 -6.21 -12.93
N LEU A 487 18.99 -4.96 -13.31
CA LEU A 487 18.25 -3.75 -12.87
C LEU A 487 17.40 -3.12 -13.97
N GLY A 488 17.90 -3.05 -15.19
CA GLY A 488 17.30 -2.26 -16.26
C GLY A 488 15.88 -2.67 -16.62
N ARG A 489 15.57 -3.97 -16.65
CA ARG A 489 14.22 -4.47 -16.91
C ARG A 489 13.27 -4.18 -15.74
N GLY A 490 13.76 -4.30 -14.52
CA GLY A 490 13.04 -3.88 -13.31
C GLY A 490 12.66 -2.40 -13.38
N TRP A 491 13.61 -1.53 -13.72
CA TRP A 491 13.40 -0.10 -13.88
C TRP A 491 12.36 0.23 -14.96
N GLN A 492 12.43 -0.43 -16.12
CA GLN A 492 11.44 -0.28 -17.20
C GLN A 492 10.03 -0.73 -16.79
N SER A 493 9.90 -1.69 -15.86
CA SER A 493 8.60 -2.21 -15.43
C SER A 493 7.86 -1.29 -14.44
N ILE A 494 8.56 -0.43 -13.70
CA ILE A 494 7.98 0.43 -12.66
C ILE A 494 6.85 1.34 -13.18
N PRO A 495 6.96 2.04 -14.31
CA PRO A 495 5.87 2.89 -14.82
C PRO A 495 4.57 2.13 -15.07
N VAL A 496 4.63 0.85 -15.41
CA VAL A 496 3.45 -0.02 -15.53
C VAL A 496 2.78 -0.14 -14.17
N SER A 497 3.52 -0.53 -13.12
CA SER A 497 3.01 -0.67 -11.74
C SER A 497 2.37 0.62 -11.21
N ILE A 498 2.92 1.78 -11.59
CA ILE A 498 2.41 3.09 -11.18
C ILE A 498 1.09 3.43 -11.88
N THR A 499 0.89 2.93 -13.09
CA THR A 499 -0.28 3.24 -13.92
C THR A 499 -1.46 2.32 -13.65
N VAL A 500 -1.22 1.01 -13.51
CA VAL A 500 -2.29 0.01 -13.39
C VAL A 500 -2.94 -0.01 -12.01
N GLU A 501 -4.12 -0.65 -11.90
CA GLU A 501 -4.91 -0.79 -10.66
C GLU A 501 -5.24 0.55 -9.97
N GLY A 502 -5.47 1.59 -10.77
CA GLY A 502 -5.62 2.97 -10.34
C GLY A 502 -4.28 3.70 -10.37
N ALA A 503 -4.16 4.66 -11.29
CA ALA A 503 -2.95 5.48 -11.41
C ALA A 503 -2.58 6.13 -10.07
N ASN A 504 -1.28 6.17 -9.74
CA ASN A 504 -0.82 6.67 -8.45
C ASN A 504 -1.30 8.09 -8.12
N ILE A 505 -1.42 8.97 -9.14
CA ILE A 505 -1.95 10.32 -8.95
C ILE A 505 -3.39 10.25 -8.44
N LEU A 506 -4.25 9.47 -9.10
CA LEU A 506 -5.64 9.27 -8.68
C LEU A 506 -5.71 8.63 -7.29
N THR A 507 -4.96 7.55 -7.09
CA THR A 507 -4.97 6.80 -5.83
C THR A 507 -4.61 7.68 -4.64
N ARG A 508 -3.54 8.47 -4.74
CA ARG A 508 -3.11 9.39 -3.69
C ARG A 508 -4.11 10.53 -3.45
N ASN A 509 -4.60 11.13 -4.52
CA ASN A 509 -5.38 12.36 -4.42
C ASN A 509 -6.85 12.12 -4.06
N LEU A 510 -7.42 11.01 -4.53
CA LEU A 510 -8.85 10.76 -4.42
C LEU A 510 -9.18 9.54 -3.54
N MET A 511 -8.46 8.41 -3.70
CA MET A 511 -8.86 7.17 -3.05
C MET A 511 -8.48 7.13 -1.56
N ILE A 512 -7.22 7.47 -1.20
CA ILE A 512 -6.72 7.34 0.17
C ILE A 512 -7.48 8.23 1.14
N PHE A 513 -7.65 9.51 0.83
CA PHE A 513 -8.31 10.46 1.71
C PHE A 513 -9.66 10.92 1.18
N GLY A 514 -9.81 11.25 -0.09
CA GLY A 514 -11.05 11.77 -0.65
C GLY A 514 -12.25 10.85 -0.44
N GLN A 515 -12.07 9.55 -0.67
CA GLN A 515 -13.07 8.50 -0.38
C GLN A 515 -12.85 7.92 1.04
N GLY A 516 -11.58 7.74 1.44
CA GLY A 516 -11.23 7.14 2.72
C GLY A 516 -11.66 7.97 3.92
N ALA A 517 -11.64 9.30 3.84
CA ALA A 517 -12.05 10.18 4.95
C ALA A 517 -13.50 9.92 5.38
N ILE A 518 -14.42 9.79 4.42
CA ILE A 518 -15.85 9.53 4.73
C ILE A 518 -15.99 8.17 5.42
N ARG A 519 -15.26 7.17 4.99
CA ARG A 519 -15.32 5.79 5.50
C ARG A 519 -14.64 5.63 6.85
N CYS A 520 -13.41 6.15 6.98
CA CYS A 520 -12.60 5.97 8.19
C CYS A 520 -13.00 6.91 9.33
N HIS A 521 -13.72 8.00 9.03
CA HIS A 521 -14.17 8.94 10.06
C HIS A 521 -15.25 8.31 10.93
N PRO A 522 -15.12 8.36 12.28
CA PRO A 522 -16.04 7.67 13.19
C PRO A 522 -17.52 8.08 13.06
N TYR A 523 -17.81 9.29 12.57
CA TYR A 523 -19.13 9.90 12.59
C TYR A 523 -19.68 10.30 11.23
N VAL A 524 -18.88 10.80 10.29
CA VAL A 524 -19.35 11.45 9.05
C VAL A 524 -20.30 10.56 8.25
N LEU A 525 -19.94 9.31 7.98
CA LEU A 525 -20.80 8.39 7.22
C LEU A 525 -22.11 8.12 7.97
N LYS A 526 -22.04 7.93 9.28
CA LYS A 526 -23.23 7.69 10.13
C LYS A 526 -24.16 8.89 10.17
N GLU A 527 -23.61 10.11 10.22
CA GLU A 527 -24.39 11.36 10.16
C GLU A 527 -25.07 11.53 8.81
N MET A 528 -24.38 11.20 7.71
CA MET A 528 -24.95 11.21 6.36
C MET A 528 -26.11 10.21 6.24
N GLN A 529 -25.94 9.00 6.76
CA GLN A 529 -26.99 7.97 6.80
C GLN A 529 -28.16 8.41 7.68
N ALA A 530 -27.89 8.94 8.89
CA ALA A 530 -28.93 9.44 9.79
C ALA A 530 -29.73 10.57 9.17
N ALA A 531 -29.10 11.48 8.43
CA ALA A 531 -29.77 12.61 7.77
C ALA A 531 -30.72 12.18 6.62
N ARG A 532 -30.60 10.94 6.11
CA ARG A 532 -31.44 10.36 5.05
C ARG A 532 -32.62 9.55 5.56
N ILE A 533 -32.71 9.25 6.87
CA ILE A 533 -33.82 8.50 7.46
C ILE A 533 -35.13 9.23 7.14
N GLU A 534 -36.14 8.53 6.66
CA GLU A 534 -37.45 9.12 6.28
C GLU A 534 -38.23 9.63 7.47
N ASN A 535 -38.29 8.85 8.55
CA ASN A 535 -38.99 9.22 9.77
C ASN A 535 -38.32 10.44 10.44
N LYS A 536 -39.03 11.56 10.53
CA LYS A 536 -38.52 12.85 11.04
C LYS A 536 -38.04 12.77 12.50
N SER A 537 -38.77 12.07 13.35
CA SER A 537 -38.43 11.93 14.78
C SER A 537 -37.19 11.09 14.98
N GLU A 538 -37.13 9.91 14.34
CA GLU A 538 -35.96 9.04 14.39
C GLU A 538 -34.69 9.70 13.80
N ARG A 539 -34.87 10.36 12.66
CA ARG A 539 -33.82 11.14 12.00
C ARG A 539 -33.21 12.15 12.93
N LEU A 540 -34.03 12.97 13.59
CA LEU A 540 -33.55 14.01 14.50
C LEU A 540 -32.87 13.39 15.73
N ALA A 541 -33.44 12.34 16.30
CA ALA A 541 -32.89 11.67 17.48
C ALA A 541 -31.50 11.03 17.18
N ARG A 542 -31.39 10.31 16.06
CA ARG A 542 -30.12 9.71 15.66
C ARG A 542 -29.07 10.76 15.30
N PHE A 543 -29.46 11.79 14.54
CA PHE A 543 -28.55 12.85 14.16
C PHE A 543 -28.07 13.64 15.37
N ASP A 544 -28.93 13.97 16.34
CA ASP A 544 -28.58 14.64 17.59
C ASP A 544 -27.49 13.87 18.36
N ALA A 545 -27.68 12.57 18.54
CA ALA A 545 -26.69 11.73 19.24
C ALA A 545 -25.33 11.71 18.54
N LEU A 546 -25.32 11.58 17.22
CA LEU A 546 -24.09 11.58 16.42
C LEU A 546 -23.41 12.95 16.40
N LEU A 547 -24.18 14.04 16.23
CA LEU A 547 -23.66 15.41 16.21
C LEU A 547 -22.90 15.74 17.50
N PHE A 548 -23.49 15.47 18.68
CA PHE A 548 -22.84 15.78 19.95
C PHE A 548 -21.65 14.86 20.24
N ALA A 549 -21.68 13.60 19.81
CA ALA A 549 -20.53 12.72 19.85
C ALA A 549 -19.40 13.21 18.96
N HIS A 550 -19.73 13.69 17.74
CA HIS A 550 -18.77 14.25 16.78
C HIS A 550 -18.14 15.56 17.30
N VAL A 551 -18.94 16.47 17.86
CA VAL A 551 -18.42 17.70 18.48
C VAL A 551 -17.46 17.37 19.64
N GLY A 552 -17.82 16.40 20.49
CA GLY A 552 -16.94 15.92 21.55
C GLY A 552 -15.64 15.32 21.03
N TYR A 553 -15.70 14.55 19.96
CA TYR A 553 -14.54 13.99 19.26
C TYR A 553 -13.62 15.08 18.69
N SER A 554 -14.17 16.09 17.99
CA SER A 554 -13.41 17.19 17.41
C SER A 554 -12.67 18.02 18.48
N ILE A 555 -13.37 18.36 19.57
CA ILE A 555 -12.78 19.06 20.71
C ILE A 555 -11.69 18.22 21.37
N SER A 556 -11.97 16.92 21.58
CA SER A 556 -11.02 15.98 22.15
C SER A 556 -9.73 15.90 21.34
N ASN A 557 -9.83 15.78 20.02
CA ASN A 557 -8.68 15.68 19.14
C ASN A 557 -7.88 17.00 19.06
N ALA A 558 -8.54 18.14 19.10
CA ALA A 558 -7.86 19.44 19.21
C ALA A 558 -7.03 19.52 20.51
N VAL A 559 -7.65 19.19 21.66
CA VAL A 559 -6.98 19.22 22.97
C VAL A 559 -5.88 18.16 23.04
N ARG A 560 -6.09 16.94 22.54
CA ARG A 560 -5.04 15.91 22.47
C ARG A 560 -3.87 16.35 21.60
N SER A 561 -4.15 16.88 20.41
CA SER A 561 -3.09 17.37 19.52
C SER A 561 -2.21 18.40 20.22
N LEU A 562 -2.83 19.38 20.91
CA LEU A 562 -2.13 20.41 21.66
C LEU A 562 -1.38 19.84 22.86
N VAL A 563 -2.04 19.08 23.75
CA VAL A 563 -1.45 18.54 24.97
C VAL A 563 -0.34 17.55 24.69
N LEU A 564 -0.53 16.66 23.72
CA LEU A 564 0.52 15.73 23.29
C LEU A 564 1.66 16.47 22.57
N GLY A 565 1.36 17.56 21.88
CA GLY A 565 2.36 18.49 21.32
C GLY A 565 3.21 19.14 22.40
N LEU A 566 2.60 19.71 23.42
CA LEU A 566 3.25 20.38 24.55
C LEU A 566 4.04 19.39 25.42
N SER A 567 3.53 18.19 25.63
CA SER A 567 4.14 17.16 26.47
C SER A 567 5.07 16.20 25.73
N PHE A 568 5.35 16.42 24.43
CA PHE A 568 6.11 15.49 23.58
C PHE A 568 5.55 14.06 23.59
N GLY A 569 4.23 13.93 23.67
CA GLY A 569 3.53 12.64 23.71
C GLY A 569 3.57 11.94 25.07
N LYS A 570 4.02 12.59 26.17
CA LYS A 570 4.17 11.96 27.48
C LYS A 570 2.87 11.32 27.97
N PHE A 571 1.73 11.98 27.69
CA PHE A 571 0.40 11.52 28.13
C PHE A 571 -0.30 10.58 27.15
N ALA A 572 0.35 10.18 26.07
CA ALA A 572 -0.24 9.21 25.14
C ALA A 572 -0.33 7.82 25.78
N SER A 573 -1.49 7.17 25.65
CA SER A 573 -1.67 5.76 26.03
C SER A 573 -0.98 4.87 24.99
N VAL A 574 0.10 4.21 25.38
CA VAL A 574 0.94 3.41 24.49
C VAL A 574 1.41 2.13 25.19
N PRO A 575 1.83 1.12 24.43
CA PRO A 575 2.43 -0.08 25.00
C PRO A 575 3.65 0.25 25.89
N HIS A 576 3.75 -0.46 27.03
CA HIS A 576 4.78 -0.24 28.04
C HIS A 576 6.15 -0.86 27.68
N ASP A 577 6.65 -0.59 26.48
CA ASP A 577 7.99 -0.99 26.10
C ASP A 577 8.93 0.23 26.06
N ARG A 578 10.02 0.18 26.83
CA ARG A 578 10.96 1.30 26.91
C ARG A 578 11.63 1.64 25.58
N LYS A 579 11.84 0.64 24.69
CA LYS A 579 12.56 0.83 23.42
C LYS A 579 11.67 1.40 22.34
N THR A 580 10.42 0.94 22.22
CA THR A 580 9.48 1.30 21.14
C THR A 580 8.44 2.34 21.55
N ALA A 581 8.16 2.53 22.85
CA ALA A 581 7.15 3.47 23.36
C ALA A 581 7.26 4.89 22.76
N LYS A 582 8.48 5.37 22.53
CA LYS A 582 8.73 6.69 21.92
C LYS A 582 8.14 6.82 20.51
N TYR A 583 8.11 5.74 19.74
CA TYR A 583 7.54 5.69 18.39
C TYR A 583 6.02 5.72 18.45
N TYR A 584 5.42 4.87 19.29
CA TYR A 584 3.96 4.86 19.52
C TYR A 584 3.44 6.21 20.00
N LYS A 585 4.14 6.87 20.93
CA LYS A 585 3.78 8.22 21.43
C LYS A 585 3.71 9.26 20.32
N LYS A 586 4.68 9.25 19.41
CA LYS A 586 4.69 10.16 18.27
C LYS A 586 3.56 9.85 17.28
N VAL A 587 3.31 8.59 16.97
CA VAL A 587 2.20 8.21 16.09
C VAL A 587 0.87 8.65 16.71
N SER A 588 0.62 8.40 18.00
CA SER A 588 -0.61 8.84 18.69
C SER A 588 -0.78 10.36 18.67
N ARG A 589 0.31 11.13 18.85
CA ARG A 589 0.28 12.58 18.72
C ARG A 589 -0.16 13.03 17.33
N TYR A 590 0.46 12.47 16.29
CA TYR A 590 0.14 12.86 14.91
C TYR A 590 -1.18 12.29 14.41
N SER A 591 -1.67 11.20 14.97
CA SER A 591 -3.03 10.71 14.78
C SER A 591 -4.06 11.72 15.30
N ALA A 592 -3.89 12.26 16.51
CA ALA A 592 -4.76 13.32 17.02
C ALA A 592 -4.72 14.58 16.15
N ALA A 593 -3.54 14.95 15.65
CA ALA A 593 -3.39 16.09 14.74
C ALA A 593 -4.10 15.83 13.39
N LEU A 594 -3.98 14.62 12.82
CA LEU A 594 -4.67 14.22 11.61
C LEU A 594 -6.18 14.30 11.79
N ALA A 595 -6.71 13.71 12.86
CA ALA A 595 -8.14 13.72 13.16
C ALA A 595 -8.68 15.16 13.26
N PHE A 596 -8.03 16.01 14.04
CA PHE A 596 -8.40 17.42 14.21
C PHE A 596 -8.36 18.20 12.88
N VAL A 597 -7.27 18.10 12.11
CA VAL A 597 -7.13 18.85 10.86
C VAL A 597 -8.08 18.32 9.78
N SER A 598 -8.38 17.05 9.78
CA SER A 598 -9.38 16.44 8.88
C SER A 598 -10.78 16.96 9.17
N ASP A 599 -11.18 17.00 10.44
CA ASP A 599 -12.47 17.56 10.86
C ASP A 599 -12.65 19.00 10.45
N ILE A 600 -11.67 19.84 10.77
CA ILE A 600 -11.71 21.25 10.39
C ILE A 600 -11.74 21.41 8.86
N SER A 601 -11.03 20.56 8.12
CA SER A 601 -11.06 20.58 6.65
C SER A 601 -12.44 20.22 6.11
N MET A 602 -13.09 19.19 6.67
CA MET A 602 -14.45 18.80 6.30
C MET A 602 -15.48 19.85 6.70
N LEU A 603 -15.35 20.45 7.87
CA LEU A 603 -16.24 21.51 8.35
C LEU A 603 -16.18 22.76 7.43
N VAL A 604 -14.97 23.17 7.02
CA VAL A 604 -14.77 24.39 6.22
C VAL A 604 -15.13 24.19 4.74
N LEU A 605 -14.82 23.02 4.20
CA LEU A 605 -14.93 22.75 2.76
C LEU A 605 -16.18 21.92 2.39
N GLY A 606 -16.70 21.12 3.31
CA GLY A 606 -17.80 20.18 3.00
C GLY A 606 -17.50 19.33 1.77
N GLY A 607 -18.46 19.20 0.86
CA GLY A 607 -18.30 18.45 -0.39
C GLY A 607 -17.19 18.96 -1.32
N LYS A 608 -16.78 20.24 -1.19
CA LYS A 608 -15.69 20.82 -1.99
C LYS A 608 -14.32 20.23 -1.63
N LEU A 609 -14.20 19.51 -0.51
CA LEU A 609 -12.96 18.85 -0.14
C LEU A 609 -12.47 17.88 -1.21
N LYS A 610 -13.38 17.16 -1.90
CA LYS A 610 -13.07 16.28 -3.02
C LYS A 610 -12.40 17.02 -4.20
N GLN A 611 -12.77 18.27 -4.43
CA GLN A 611 -12.19 19.11 -5.48
C GLN A 611 -10.86 19.74 -5.08
N LYS A 612 -10.53 19.77 -3.77
CA LYS A 612 -9.28 20.28 -3.22
C LYS A 612 -8.23 19.17 -3.09
N GLU A 613 -7.94 18.51 -4.21
CA GLU A 613 -7.08 17.31 -4.27
C GLU A 613 -5.71 17.49 -3.61
N HIS A 614 -5.08 18.67 -3.72
CA HIS A 614 -3.82 18.93 -3.01
C HIS A 614 -3.94 18.83 -1.50
N LEU A 615 -5.08 19.26 -0.93
CA LEU A 615 -5.33 19.15 0.50
C LEU A 615 -5.61 17.69 0.88
N SER A 616 -6.50 17.03 0.12
CA SER A 616 -6.81 15.60 0.30
C SER A 616 -5.57 14.73 0.21
N ALA A 617 -4.70 14.97 -0.78
CA ALA A 617 -3.46 14.22 -0.95
C ALA A 617 -2.52 14.38 0.26
N ARG A 618 -2.35 15.59 0.80
CA ARG A 618 -1.49 15.83 1.96
C ARG A 618 -2.02 15.16 3.23
N LEU A 619 -3.34 15.19 3.45
CA LEU A 619 -3.97 14.47 4.56
C LEU A 619 -3.87 12.95 4.36
N GLY A 620 -4.02 12.48 3.12
CA GLY A 620 -3.78 11.09 2.74
C GLY A 620 -2.34 10.64 2.98
N ASP A 621 -1.36 11.49 2.68
CA ASP A 621 0.05 11.23 2.99
C ASP A 621 0.27 11.07 4.51
N VAL A 622 -0.34 11.91 5.32
CA VAL A 622 -0.25 11.81 6.79
C VAL A 622 -0.80 10.47 7.27
N LEU A 623 -2.02 10.11 6.85
CA LEU A 623 -2.62 8.81 7.18
C LEU A 623 -1.73 7.65 6.75
N SER A 624 -1.23 7.70 5.52
CA SER A 624 -0.38 6.67 4.94
C SER A 624 0.92 6.48 5.72
N TYR A 625 1.61 7.57 6.06
CA TYR A 625 2.86 7.49 6.81
C TYR A 625 2.66 6.93 8.22
N LEU A 626 1.57 7.30 8.90
CA LEU A 626 1.22 6.72 10.20
C LEU A 626 0.88 5.22 10.06
N TYR A 627 0.20 4.82 8.99
CA TYR A 627 -0.12 3.42 8.71
C TYR A 627 1.15 2.59 8.42
N ILE A 628 2.05 3.10 7.59
CA ILE A 628 3.34 2.46 7.28
C ILE A 628 4.18 2.28 8.55
N ILE A 629 4.28 3.31 9.38
CA ILE A 629 4.98 3.22 10.66
C ILE A 629 4.35 2.16 11.57
N SER A 630 3.02 2.08 11.61
CA SER A 630 2.30 1.06 12.40
C SER A 630 2.62 -0.35 11.90
N ALA A 631 2.67 -0.56 10.58
CA ALA A 631 3.06 -1.83 9.98
C ALA A 631 4.51 -2.23 10.32
N MET A 632 5.43 -1.26 10.28
CA MET A 632 6.83 -1.48 10.67
C MET A 632 6.97 -1.83 12.16
N LEU A 633 6.26 -1.15 13.03
CA LEU A 633 6.26 -1.44 14.46
C LEU A 633 5.67 -2.82 14.74
N LYS A 634 4.56 -3.19 14.06
CA LYS A 634 3.97 -4.52 14.13
C LYS A 634 4.97 -5.60 13.72
N ARG A 635 5.66 -5.43 12.58
CA ARG A 635 6.70 -6.34 12.12
C ARG A 635 7.82 -6.48 13.13
N TYR A 636 8.38 -5.38 13.60
CA TYR A 636 9.50 -5.36 14.55
C TYR A 636 9.15 -6.08 15.86
N GLU A 637 7.96 -5.84 16.39
CA GLU A 637 7.43 -6.50 17.60
C GLU A 637 7.26 -8.01 17.37
N ALA A 638 6.65 -8.40 16.24
CA ALA A 638 6.38 -9.81 15.91
C ALA A 638 7.66 -10.62 15.69
N GLN A 639 8.71 -9.99 15.17
CA GLN A 639 10.04 -10.59 14.99
C GLN A 639 10.89 -10.64 16.28
N GLY A 640 10.32 -10.38 17.44
CA GLY A 640 11.04 -10.44 18.73
C GLY A 640 11.95 -9.23 18.99
N ARG A 641 11.79 -8.13 18.27
CA ARG A 641 12.52 -6.88 18.44
C ARG A 641 14.04 -7.02 18.28
N PRO A 642 14.52 -7.53 17.16
CA PRO A 642 15.95 -7.75 16.93
C PRO A 642 16.73 -6.44 17.08
N ALA A 643 17.73 -6.45 17.96
CA ALA A 643 18.50 -5.25 18.29
C ALA A 643 19.24 -4.67 17.09
N ALA A 644 19.68 -5.54 16.20
CA ALA A 644 20.38 -5.18 14.98
C ALA A 644 19.49 -4.39 13.99
N ASP A 645 18.17 -4.65 13.97
CA ASP A 645 17.23 -3.95 13.09
C ASP A 645 16.83 -2.55 13.62
N GLN A 646 17.25 -2.18 14.83
CA GLN A 646 16.91 -0.86 15.40
C GLN A 646 17.39 0.31 14.53
N ALA A 647 18.51 0.16 13.84
CA ALA A 647 19.04 1.23 13.00
C ALA A 647 18.11 1.50 11.80
N VAL A 648 17.71 0.47 11.06
CA VAL A 648 16.81 0.61 9.92
C VAL A 648 15.40 1.04 10.35
N LEU A 649 14.88 0.49 11.44
CA LEU A 649 13.61 0.93 12.02
C LEU A 649 13.64 2.42 12.40
N ALA A 650 14.69 2.86 13.10
CA ALA A 650 14.82 4.25 13.52
C ALA A 650 14.96 5.21 12.33
N TRP A 651 15.77 4.86 11.33
CA TRP A 651 15.95 5.66 10.14
C TRP A 651 14.63 5.84 9.38
N THR A 652 13.94 4.74 9.13
CA THR A 652 12.66 4.72 8.41
C THR A 652 11.58 5.48 9.18
N PHE A 653 11.54 5.29 10.51
CA PHE A 653 10.64 6.04 11.38
C PHE A 653 10.88 7.55 11.31
N HIS A 654 12.13 8.01 11.45
CA HIS A 654 12.47 9.44 11.38
C HIS A 654 12.13 10.04 10.01
N ASN A 655 12.38 9.30 8.93
CA ASN A 655 12.03 9.74 7.59
C ASN A 655 10.51 9.95 7.45
N TYR A 656 9.69 8.98 7.86
CA TYR A 656 8.23 9.11 7.75
C TYR A 656 7.64 10.12 8.73
N MET A 657 8.16 10.26 9.95
CA MET A 657 7.74 11.31 10.88
C MET A 657 8.06 12.70 10.35
N HIS A 658 9.23 12.88 9.75
CA HIS A 658 9.59 14.13 9.09
C HIS A 658 8.65 14.44 7.92
N ARG A 659 8.37 13.46 7.05
CA ARG A 659 7.42 13.58 5.93
C ARG A 659 5.99 13.89 6.45
N THR A 660 5.55 13.26 7.52
CA THR A 660 4.26 13.54 8.19
C THR A 660 4.16 15.01 8.62
N GLN A 661 5.19 15.51 9.30
CA GLN A 661 5.27 16.90 9.74
C GLN A 661 5.22 17.87 8.55
N ILE A 662 5.96 17.59 7.48
CA ILE A 662 5.98 18.42 6.26
C ILE A 662 4.60 18.42 5.58
N ALA A 663 3.95 17.26 5.49
CA ALA A 663 2.62 17.17 4.90
C ALA A 663 1.59 18.00 5.69
N LEU A 664 1.56 17.86 7.03
CA LEU A 664 0.69 18.68 7.89
C LEU A 664 1.01 20.18 7.79
N GLN A 665 2.28 20.55 7.76
CA GLN A 665 2.66 21.95 7.60
C GLN A 665 2.13 22.52 6.27
N LYS A 666 2.27 21.75 5.18
CA LYS A 666 1.73 22.16 3.88
C LYS A 666 0.20 22.26 3.88
N VAL A 667 -0.50 21.48 4.72
CA VAL A 667 -1.95 21.64 4.93
C VAL A 667 -2.22 22.96 5.62
N VAL A 668 -1.54 23.29 6.71
CA VAL A 668 -1.69 24.53 7.46
C VAL A 668 -1.41 25.75 6.58
N ASP A 669 -0.28 25.75 5.87
CA ASP A 669 0.16 26.86 5.02
C ASP A 669 -0.84 27.17 3.88
N ASN A 670 -1.52 26.13 3.38
CA ASN A 670 -2.46 26.23 2.27
C ASN A 670 -3.93 26.08 2.70
N PHE A 671 -4.20 26.16 4.01
CA PHE A 671 -5.57 26.02 4.50
C PHE A 671 -6.45 27.15 3.93
N PRO A 672 -7.65 26.85 3.39
CA PRO A 672 -8.46 27.86 2.68
C PRO A 672 -8.85 29.04 3.55
N ALA A 673 -9.29 28.82 4.79
CA ALA A 673 -9.61 29.87 5.74
C ALA A 673 -8.32 30.44 6.37
N ARG A 674 -7.75 31.48 5.77
CA ARG A 674 -6.45 32.06 6.16
C ARG A 674 -6.35 32.45 7.63
N TRP A 675 -7.42 32.95 8.21
CA TRP A 675 -7.48 33.36 9.62
C TRP A 675 -7.34 32.20 10.61
N MET A 676 -7.67 30.98 10.19
CA MET A 676 -7.52 29.75 11.00
C MET A 676 -6.10 29.20 11.01
N ARG A 677 -5.26 29.54 10.05
CA ARG A 677 -3.90 28.98 9.91
C ARG A 677 -3.05 29.12 11.18
N PRO A 678 -2.98 30.29 11.84
CA PRO A 678 -2.21 30.43 13.08
C PRO A 678 -2.74 29.54 14.20
N LEU A 679 -4.08 29.43 14.35
CA LEU A 679 -4.72 28.61 15.35
C LEU A 679 -4.44 27.10 15.11
N ILE A 680 -4.66 26.63 13.89
CA ILE A 680 -4.37 25.23 13.52
C ILE A 680 -2.88 24.95 13.71
N GLY A 681 -2.02 25.87 13.26
CA GLY A 681 -0.57 25.76 13.43
C GLY A 681 -0.14 25.67 14.89
N PHE A 682 -0.71 26.48 15.77
CA PHE A 682 -0.45 26.43 17.21
C PHE A 682 -0.91 25.10 17.85
N ILE A 683 -2.11 24.63 17.50
CA ILE A 683 -2.64 23.36 18.05
C ILE A 683 -1.79 22.17 17.60
N VAL A 684 -1.38 22.14 16.34
CA VAL A 684 -0.61 21.00 15.76
C VAL A 684 0.88 21.11 16.11
N PHE A 685 1.44 22.30 16.08
CA PHE A 685 2.88 22.57 16.26
C PHE A 685 3.16 23.63 17.33
N PRO A 686 2.78 23.42 18.60
CA PRO A 686 2.90 24.44 19.65
C PRO A 686 4.35 24.91 19.89
N PHE A 687 5.34 24.07 19.58
CA PHE A 687 6.77 24.43 19.63
C PHE A 687 7.43 24.44 18.25
N GLY A 688 6.64 24.62 17.18
CA GLY A 688 7.12 24.56 15.82
C GLY A 688 7.45 23.12 15.36
N ARG A 689 8.15 23.01 14.25
CA ARG A 689 8.53 21.73 13.60
C ARG A 689 9.76 21.14 14.26
N ARG A 690 9.63 19.97 14.87
CA ARG A 690 10.70 19.31 15.61
C ARG A 690 11.10 17.93 15.10
N GLU A 691 10.33 17.36 14.18
CA GLU A 691 10.70 16.08 13.59
C GLU A 691 11.79 16.31 12.55
N LYS A 692 12.96 15.77 12.84
CA LYS A 692 14.12 15.86 11.95
C LYS A 692 14.19 14.65 11.04
N ALA A 693 14.67 14.85 9.81
CA ALA A 693 15.08 13.77 8.93
C ALA A 693 16.19 12.92 9.58
N PRO A 694 16.42 11.69 9.10
CA PRO A 694 17.54 10.89 9.56
C PRO A 694 18.86 11.65 9.41
N GLY A 695 19.71 11.59 10.42
CA GLY A 695 21.03 12.24 10.37
C GLY A 695 22.11 11.30 9.82
N ASP A 696 23.24 11.85 9.41
CA ASP A 696 24.35 11.16 8.72
C ASP A 696 24.86 9.93 9.47
N ARG A 697 25.06 10.04 10.79
CA ARG A 697 25.51 8.91 11.61
C ARG A 697 24.54 7.71 11.56
N LEU A 698 23.24 7.98 11.49
CA LEU A 698 22.22 6.91 11.39
C LEU A 698 22.18 6.37 9.96
N THR A 699 22.32 7.23 8.96
CA THR A 699 22.42 6.87 7.54
C THR A 699 23.61 5.96 7.29
N HIS A 700 24.79 6.32 7.80
CA HIS A 700 25.97 5.45 7.77
C HIS A 700 25.69 4.06 8.36
N ARG A 701 25.10 4.00 9.56
CA ARG A 701 24.80 2.73 10.22
C ARG A 701 23.85 1.86 9.42
N VAL A 702 22.87 2.44 8.76
CA VAL A 702 21.90 1.71 7.93
C VAL A 702 22.55 1.23 6.63
N ALA A 703 23.36 2.06 5.98
CA ALA A 703 24.11 1.66 4.77
C ALA A 703 25.01 0.45 5.05
N GLN A 704 25.70 0.43 6.17
CA GLN A 704 26.58 -0.69 6.55
C GLN A 704 25.84 -2.03 6.69
N LEU A 705 24.54 -2.02 7.00
CA LEU A 705 23.73 -3.25 7.07
C LEU A 705 23.62 -3.98 5.73
N LEU A 706 23.69 -3.26 4.61
CA LEU A 706 23.64 -3.88 3.28
C LEU A 706 25.00 -4.36 2.77
N LEU A 707 26.09 -3.80 3.29
CA LEU A 707 27.45 -4.05 2.81
C LEU A 707 28.09 -5.32 3.37
N THR A 708 27.48 -5.96 4.35
CA THR A 708 28.06 -7.09 5.06
C THR A 708 27.01 -8.15 5.36
N PRO A 709 27.28 -9.44 5.12
CA PRO A 709 26.40 -10.52 5.54
C PRO A 709 26.05 -10.41 7.02
N SER A 710 24.76 -10.50 7.35
CA SER A 710 24.25 -10.40 8.71
C SER A 710 22.80 -10.82 8.78
N ASP A 711 22.33 -11.26 9.95
CA ASP A 711 20.92 -11.59 10.17
C ASP A 711 19.96 -10.46 9.78
N THR A 712 20.36 -9.19 9.93
CA THR A 712 19.53 -8.05 9.52
C THR A 712 19.43 -7.95 8.02
N ARG A 713 20.53 -8.14 7.30
CA ARG A 713 20.56 -8.16 5.84
C ARG A 713 19.69 -9.30 5.32
N ASP A 714 19.79 -10.48 5.93
CA ASP A 714 18.97 -11.65 5.56
C ASP A 714 17.49 -11.39 5.82
N ARG A 715 17.11 -10.79 6.97
CA ARG A 715 15.72 -10.41 7.25
C ARG A 715 15.17 -9.33 6.31
N ILE A 716 16.01 -8.39 5.86
CA ILE A 716 15.62 -7.36 4.89
C ILE A 716 15.37 -7.98 3.52
N SER A 717 16.20 -8.91 3.07
CA SER A 717 16.15 -9.51 1.74
C SER A 717 15.43 -10.88 1.68
N ASN A 718 14.94 -11.42 2.80
CA ASN A 718 14.26 -12.71 2.85
C ASN A 718 13.17 -12.87 1.78
N GLY A 719 13.15 -14.02 1.08
CA GLY A 719 12.20 -14.33 0.02
C GLY A 719 12.59 -13.78 -1.36
N VAL A 720 13.85 -13.41 -1.56
CA VAL A 720 14.49 -13.25 -2.88
C VAL A 720 14.97 -14.62 -3.35
N PHE A 721 14.93 -14.86 -4.65
CA PHE A 721 15.53 -16.05 -5.22
C PHE A 721 17.05 -15.97 -5.15
N LEU A 722 17.67 -17.01 -4.58
CA LEU A 722 19.12 -17.19 -4.51
C LEU A 722 19.44 -18.67 -4.72
N SER A 723 20.06 -18.99 -5.85
CA SER A 723 20.49 -20.34 -6.16
C SER A 723 21.88 -20.35 -6.76
N THR A 724 22.77 -21.17 -6.24
CA THR A 724 24.13 -21.36 -6.76
C THR A 724 24.15 -22.02 -8.15
N GLU A 725 23.05 -22.70 -8.51
CA GLU A 725 22.93 -23.44 -9.78
C GLU A 725 22.41 -22.56 -10.93
N SER A 726 21.91 -21.36 -10.62
CA SER A 726 21.17 -20.58 -11.63
C SER A 726 22.05 -19.76 -12.57
N GLY A 727 23.34 -19.51 -12.23
CA GLY A 727 24.20 -18.60 -12.97
C GLY A 727 23.72 -17.14 -12.98
N HIS A 728 22.67 -16.81 -12.24
CA HIS A 728 22.09 -15.46 -12.20
C HIS A 728 23.08 -14.46 -11.56
N PRO A 729 23.32 -13.27 -12.15
CA PRO A 729 24.37 -12.35 -11.70
C PRO A 729 24.27 -11.95 -10.22
N VAL A 730 23.05 -11.84 -9.67
CA VAL A 730 22.86 -11.51 -8.25
C VAL A 730 23.30 -12.67 -7.35
N CYS A 731 23.04 -13.92 -7.76
CA CYS A 731 23.47 -15.10 -7.01
C CYS A 731 25.01 -15.18 -6.98
N THR A 732 25.66 -14.97 -8.14
CA THR A 732 27.11 -14.92 -8.23
C THR A 732 27.71 -13.82 -7.33
N MET A 733 27.08 -12.64 -7.25
CA MET A 733 27.52 -11.57 -6.34
C MET A 733 27.40 -11.96 -4.87
N GLU A 734 26.31 -12.61 -4.49
CA GLU A 734 26.11 -13.05 -3.10
C GLU A 734 27.11 -14.10 -2.67
N GLU A 735 27.49 -15.02 -3.54
CA GLU A 735 28.55 -15.99 -3.30
C GLU A 735 29.94 -15.35 -3.21
N ALA A 736 30.18 -14.34 -4.05
CA ALA A 736 31.45 -13.62 -4.06
C ALA A 736 31.65 -12.71 -2.85
N LEU A 737 30.56 -12.16 -2.29
CA LEU A 737 30.61 -11.16 -1.22
C LEU A 737 31.46 -11.60 0.00
N PRO A 738 31.26 -12.79 0.60
CA PRO A 738 32.09 -13.23 1.72
C PRO A 738 33.53 -13.47 1.32
N ARG A 739 33.80 -13.94 0.10
CA ARG A 739 35.16 -14.15 -0.41
C ARG A 739 35.90 -12.81 -0.57
N VAL A 740 35.25 -11.79 -1.12
CA VAL A 740 35.80 -10.44 -1.26
C VAL A 740 36.09 -9.83 0.11
N ILE A 741 35.18 -10.00 1.08
CA ILE A 741 35.43 -9.51 2.45
C ILE A 741 36.61 -10.20 3.10
N HIS A 742 36.74 -11.52 2.90
CA HIS A 742 37.88 -12.29 3.42
C HIS A 742 39.23 -11.83 2.82
N ALA A 743 39.24 -11.50 1.53
CA ALA A 743 40.46 -11.04 0.84
C ALA A 743 40.85 -9.57 1.16
N GLU A 744 39.96 -8.74 1.70
CA GLU A 744 40.25 -7.31 1.97
C GLU A 744 41.50 -7.04 2.83
N PRO A 745 41.82 -7.81 3.88
CA PRO A 745 43.06 -7.63 4.63
C PRO A 745 44.31 -7.89 3.78
N LEU A 746 44.28 -8.89 2.91
CA LEU A 746 45.37 -9.26 2.00
C LEU A 746 45.54 -8.19 0.93
N GLU A 747 44.47 -7.70 0.34
CA GLU A 747 44.54 -6.58 -0.61
C GLU A 747 45.15 -5.31 0.02
N ARG A 748 44.82 -5.02 1.28
CA ARG A 748 45.39 -3.89 2.01
C ARG A 748 46.90 -4.08 2.27
N LYS A 749 47.30 -5.32 2.53
CA LYS A 749 48.72 -5.68 2.71
C LYS A 749 49.50 -5.43 1.42
N LEU A 750 48.97 -5.92 0.28
CA LEU A 750 49.55 -5.69 -1.05
C LEU A 750 49.62 -4.19 -1.41
N LEU A 751 48.56 -3.45 -1.20
CA LEU A 751 48.47 -2.02 -1.45
C LEU A 751 49.45 -1.20 -0.59
N LYS A 752 49.67 -1.62 0.67
CA LYS A 752 50.63 -0.99 1.58
C LYS A 752 52.07 -1.23 1.08
N ALA A 753 52.41 -2.47 0.74
CA ALA A 753 53.71 -2.83 0.21
C ALA A 753 54.05 -2.05 -1.07
N ARG A 754 53.07 -1.93 -1.99
CA ARG A 754 53.18 -1.10 -3.19
C ARG A 754 53.45 0.38 -2.87
N LYS A 755 52.75 0.97 -1.92
CA LYS A 755 52.92 2.37 -1.51
C LYS A 755 54.25 2.64 -0.87
N LEU A 756 54.85 1.64 -0.22
CA LEU A 756 56.17 1.73 0.42
C LEU A 756 57.30 1.44 -0.57
N GLY A 757 57.00 1.07 -1.81
CA GLY A 757 57.99 0.66 -2.79
C GLY A 757 58.64 -0.69 -2.46
N GLU A 758 57.99 -1.54 -1.66
CA GLU A 758 58.50 -2.85 -1.28
C GLU A 758 58.25 -3.89 -2.38
N ILE A 759 57.31 -3.62 -3.28
CA ILE A 759 56.99 -4.45 -4.45
C ILE A 759 57.05 -3.64 -5.74
N ASP A 760 57.49 -4.29 -6.80
CA ASP A 760 57.65 -3.75 -8.15
C ASP A 760 56.62 -4.43 -9.09
N GLY A 761 56.50 -3.93 -10.30
CA GLY A 761 55.59 -4.46 -11.34
C GLY A 761 54.63 -3.39 -11.92
N ILE A 762 54.38 -3.49 -13.20
CA ILE A 762 53.49 -2.61 -13.94
C ILE A 762 52.05 -3.13 -13.81
N THR A 763 51.87 -4.43 -14.02
CA THR A 763 50.57 -5.11 -13.92
C THR A 763 50.30 -5.56 -12.50
N TRP A 764 49.05 -5.82 -12.21
CA TRP A 764 48.66 -6.37 -10.91
C TRP A 764 49.25 -7.77 -10.70
N GLU A 765 49.30 -8.56 -11.74
CA GLU A 765 49.84 -9.91 -11.77
C GLU A 765 51.34 -9.89 -11.41
N GLU A 766 52.14 -9.03 -12.05
CA GLU A 766 53.58 -8.84 -11.73
C GLU A 766 53.77 -8.41 -10.27
N GLN A 767 52.94 -7.47 -9.78
CA GLN A 767 53.01 -7.01 -8.38
C GLN A 767 52.70 -8.14 -7.39
N LEU A 768 51.79 -9.05 -7.75
CA LEU A 768 51.43 -10.19 -6.92
C LEU A 768 52.53 -11.23 -6.90
N GLU A 769 53.15 -11.51 -8.05
CA GLU A 769 54.30 -12.41 -8.16
C GLU A 769 55.51 -11.88 -7.35
N ASP A 770 55.83 -10.62 -7.49
CA ASP A 770 56.94 -9.98 -6.74
C ASP A 770 56.64 -9.96 -5.23
N ALA A 771 55.39 -9.79 -4.84
CA ALA A 771 54.98 -9.89 -3.43
C ALA A 771 55.13 -11.31 -2.85
N VAL A 772 54.93 -12.34 -3.66
CA VAL A 772 55.22 -13.74 -3.26
C VAL A 772 56.71 -13.98 -3.15
N ASP A 773 57.50 -13.56 -4.14
CA ASP A 773 58.97 -13.73 -4.13
C ASP A 773 59.63 -13.02 -2.95
N LYS A 774 59.12 -11.85 -2.58
CA LYS A 774 59.57 -11.09 -1.40
C LYS A 774 58.92 -11.53 -0.08
N SER A 775 58.15 -12.64 -0.09
CA SER A 775 57.49 -13.20 1.09
C SER A 775 56.52 -12.21 1.80
N ILE A 776 56.01 -11.22 1.09
CA ILE A 776 55.00 -10.28 1.58
C ILE A 776 53.65 -10.98 1.68
N VAL A 777 53.33 -11.83 0.70
CA VAL A 777 52.14 -12.71 0.74
C VAL A 777 52.54 -14.16 0.50
N SER A 778 51.85 -15.14 1.08
CA SER A 778 52.09 -16.53 0.79
C SER A 778 51.53 -16.92 -0.59
N LYS A 779 51.94 -18.08 -1.10
CA LYS A 779 51.37 -18.61 -2.36
C LYS A 779 49.86 -18.84 -2.25
N GLU A 780 49.38 -19.33 -1.11
CA GLU A 780 47.95 -19.52 -0.86
C GLU A 780 47.21 -18.18 -0.78
N GLU A 781 47.78 -17.17 -0.13
CA GLU A 781 47.21 -15.81 -0.09
C GLU A 781 47.18 -15.20 -1.50
N ALA A 782 48.16 -15.42 -2.34
CA ALA A 782 48.19 -14.95 -3.72
C ALA A 782 47.13 -15.63 -4.58
N GLU A 783 46.90 -16.92 -4.39
CA GLU A 783 45.86 -17.64 -5.08
C GLU A 783 44.46 -17.12 -4.71
N ILE A 784 44.19 -16.87 -3.42
CA ILE A 784 42.94 -16.23 -2.94
C ILE A 784 42.74 -14.87 -3.61
N LEU A 785 43.76 -14.03 -3.62
CA LEU A 785 43.73 -12.72 -4.25
C LEU A 785 43.46 -12.81 -5.76
N SER A 786 44.06 -13.76 -6.46
CA SER A 786 43.85 -13.98 -7.89
C SER A 786 42.43 -14.44 -8.21
N GLN A 787 41.93 -15.41 -7.44
CA GLN A 787 40.54 -15.90 -7.59
C GLN A 787 39.50 -14.79 -7.33
N VAL A 788 39.69 -14.03 -6.25
CA VAL A 788 38.77 -12.92 -5.90
C VAL A 788 38.82 -11.82 -6.97
N ARG A 789 40.01 -11.49 -7.49
CA ARG A 789 40.15 -10.52 -8.59
C ARG A 789 39.37 -10.96 -9.83
N LYS A 790 39.49 -12.23 -10.22
CA LYS A 790 38.71 -12.79 -11.35
C LYS A 790 37.22 -12.66 -11.14
N LEU A 791 36.69 -13.03 -9.96
CA LEU A 791 35.28 -12.86 -9.60
C LEU A 791 34.84 -11.40 -9.64
N VAL A 792 35.64 -10.48 -9.11
CA VAL A 792 35.32 -9.05 -9.13
C VAL A 792 35.25 -8.54 -10.57
N LEU A 793 36.19 -8.91 -11.45
CA LEU A 793 36.15 -8.50 -12.86
C LEU A 793 34.92 -9.05 -13.59
N GLU A 794 34.54 -10.29 -13.33
CA GLU A 794 33.32 -10.89 -13.86
C GLU A 794 32.04 -10.14 -13.40
N ILE A 795 31.93 -9.84 -12.10
CA ILE A 795 30.77 -9.15 -11.51
C ILE A 795 30.61 -7.72 -12.06
N ILE A 796 31.74 -7.01 -12.27
CA ILE A 796 31.68 -5.62 -12.77
C ILE A 796 31.63 -5.52 -14.30
N ALA A 797 31.81 -6.63 -15.01
CA ALA A 797 31.70 -6.67 -16.46
C ALA A 797 30.31 -6.26 -16.97
N VAL A 798 30.25 -5.70 -18.15
CA VAL A 798 29.05 -5.40 -18.93
C VAL A 798 29.03 -6.26 -20.18
N ASP A 799 27.86 -6.36 -20.79
CA ASP A 799 27.69 -7.14 -22.01
C ASP A 799 28.15 -6.32 -23.25
N GLU A 800 28.68 -7.00 -24.24
CA GLU A 800 29.09 -6.48 -25.56
C GLU A 800 28.46 -7.37 -26.63
N PHE A 801 27.89 -6.78 -27.70
CA PHE A 801 27.18 -7.47 -28.79
C PHE A 801 27.77 -7.16 -30.15
#